data_ba771bc9ec6d82b31149e9e7f32870a6
#
_entry.id   ba771bc9ec6d82b31149e9e7f32870a6
#
_cell.length_a   1.000
_cell.length_b   1.000
_cell.length_c   1.000
_cell.angle_alpha   90.00
_cell.angle_beta   90.00
_cell.angle_gamma   90.00
#
_symmetry.space_group_name_H-M   'P 1'
#
loop_
_entity.id
_entity.type
_entity.pdbx_description
1 polymer ?
#
loop_
_entity_poly.entity_id
_entity_poly.type
_entity_poly.pdbx_seq_one_letter_code
_entity_poly.pdbx_strand_id
1 'polypeptide(L)'
;MLVTAPALTYAQTPDEEGTDSLARKESPEVQVAFRKMAQKDLLGGVSVVNVEELTKKNYNTYSLDNMQGYIGGWNGNSLWGMDGDHAGYLVLVDGVPREANNVMPSEIAQITFLKGAQAVVLYGSRAAKGAILISTKRGHAGGLRVSLRANTGFNVAKAFPEYLGSAEYMTLYNEALLNDDPSAKPLYSAEQIYNHGSGINPYRYPNINYYSSDYVKKACNRSEATAEISGGGQRARFYSNVSYYRTGDLLNFGEAKDNMIDRFNVRGNVDVDINRFISTHINANATFYNAQNAKGDYWNAAATARPNFPQNASPLIPVDLIDPNATSALELLSTTSNIIDGKYFLSGSQANPTNVFADNYAAGSIKWTSRQFQFDAGLDINLDKVLKGLSFNALFAVDYATSYTTSFDNKYAIFVPTWANYNGKDVIVALSKEGNDEKPGTQNISGSSDKQTIAFSGQFNYRNTFGGVHNVSGMLIANGYQQTISQQYHRISNANLALQLGYNYRQRYYADFDAALVHSAKLAEGHRNALSPSLTLGWRLSEEGFLKDSPVIDDLMFSVSGSILNQDIDLVVGDNEFYLYKSVWTQNDGYAWYDGPAGKYTISTRGENDGLSFIQRKEFSANLRASLWQKLITVDASFFINSMEGYLIDQPTFYPSHLNTGYPDASFMAVQNFNNNRRIGFDFSINANKRFGEVDLSLGVSGTYYDTKITKRDEIYDNAYRYRQGKPIDGIWGLQSDGLFRNEEEIAASPEQKLGSTVRPGDIKYVDQNGDNVIDDKDEIYLGKGGWYGSPFTLGINLTAKWKDFTFFALGTGGFGGYGIKNSSYYWVDGDDKYSAIVRGRWTEATAETATYPRLSAKSASNNFRTSDYWLYKTDRFDLAKVQITYDLPQSILHNTFIRNLSAYVSGANLLTFSKERKHMEMNVGSAPQTRFYNIGVKAVF
;
A
#
# COMPACT_ATOMS: atom_id res chain seq x y z
N MET A 1 23.08 4.93 -43.70
CA MET A 1 23.39 5.15 -42.28
C MET A 1 22.29 4.51 -41.47
N LEU A 2 22.61 3.43 -40.81
CA LEU A 2 21.69 2.75 -39.88
C LEU A 2 21.46 3.63 -38.67
N VAL A 3 20.21 4.02 -38.42
CA VAL A 3 19.82 4.37 -37.08
C VAL A 3 19.60 3.05 -36.36
N THR A 4 20.67 2.51 -35.82
CA THR A 4 20.58 1.49 -34.78
C THR A 4 19.92 2.17 -33.58
N ALA A 5 18.82 1.64 -33.08
CA ALA A 5 18.46 1.92 -31.70
C ALA A 5 19.74 1.65 -30.90
N PRO A 6 20.26 2.63 -30.15
CA PRO A 6 21.45 2.37 -29.37
C PRO A 6 21.07 1.29 -28.37
N ALA A 7 21.68 0.12 -28.52
CA ALA A 7 21.78 -0.82 -27.45
C ALA A 7 22.26 -0.03 -26.23
N LEU A 8 21.62 -0.26 -25.10
CA LEU A 8 22.08 0.21 -23.80
C LEU A 8 23.55 -0.22 -23.61
N THR A 9 24.48 0.57 -24.12
CA THR A 9 25.90 0.40 -23.83
C THR A 9 26.17 0.95 -22.45
N TYR A 10 25.87 0.15 -21.44
CA TYR A 10 26.44 0.29 -20.12
C TYR A 10 27.43 -0.83 -19.89
N ALA A 11 28.61 -0.69 -20.43
CA ALA A 11 29.82 -1.31 -19.93
C ALA A 11 30.97 -0.46 -20.45
N GLN A 12 31.34 0.58 -19.73
CA GLN A 12 32.70 1.04 -19.81
C GLN A 12 33.52 0.22 -18.81
N THR A 13 34.31 -0.68 -19.34
CA THR A 13 35.51 -1.17 -18.67
C THR A 13 36.37 0.03 -18.28
N PRO A 14 36.94 0.09 -17.07
CA PRO A 14 38.05 0.96 -16.81
C PRO A 14 39.29 0.28 -17.42
N ASP A 15 39.83 0.87 -18.48
CA ASP A 15 41.23 0.85 -18.81
C ASP A 15 41.41 1.26 -20.27
N GLU A 16 41.78 2.53 -20.46
CA GLU A 16 42.84 3.01 -21.27
C GLU A 16 42.96 4.53 -21.07
N GLU A 17 44.00 4.94 -20.37
CA GLU A 17 44.53 6.31 -20.43
C GLU A 17 44.98 6.58 -21.86
N GLY A 18 44.19 7.36 -22.59
CA GLY A 18 44.48 7.92 -23.87
C GLY A 18 43.86 9.31 -23.94
N THR A 19 44.67 10.32 -23.77
CA THR A 19 44.40 11.72 -24.14
C THR A 19 43.69 11.79 -25.48
N ASP A 20 42.37 12.07 -25.51
CA ASP A 20 41.85 12.95 -26.54
C ASP A 20 40.53 13.65 -26.09
N SER A 21 40.52 14.92 -26.43
CA SER A 21 39.53 15.98 -26.35
C SER A 21 38.04 15.56 -26.25
N LEU A 22 37.34 16.10 -25.22
CA LEU A 22 35.99 16.64 -25.24
C LEU A 22 34.92 15.91 -26.12
N ALA A 23 34.84 14.58 -26.05
CA ALA A 23 33.60 13.89 -26.38
C ALA A 23 32.59 14.23 -25.28
N ARG A 24 31.58 15.06 -25.55
CA ARG A 24 30.40 15.27 -24.74
C ARG A 24 29.79 13.89 -24.48
N LYS A 25 29.93 13.35 -23.25
CA LYS A 25 29.27 12.11 -22.86
C LYS A 25 27.77 12.31 -23.17
N GLU A 26 27.23 11.50 -24.06
CA GLU A 26 25.81 11.53 -24.40
C GLU A 26 24.99 11.36 -23.12
N SER A 27 23.95 12.18 -22.94
CA SER A 27 23.06 12.09 -21.81
C SER A 27 22.30 10.75 -21.89
N PRO A 28 22.16 9.98 -20.80
CA PRO A 28 21.44 8.71 -20.83
C PRO A 28 20.01 8.89 -21.35
N GLU A 29 19.55 7.97 -22.17
CA GLU A 29 18.17 7.92 -22.66
C GLU A 29 17.23 7.41 -21.56
N VAL A 30 16.05 8.02 -21.52
CA VAL A 30 14.98 7.74 -20.55
C VAL A 30 13.69 7.44 -21.28
N GLN A 31 12.98 6.43 -20.85
CA GLN A 31 11.62 6.14 -21.32
C GLN A 31 10.65 7.13 -20.68
N VAL A 32 9.96 7.93 -21.47
CA VAL A 32 8.91 8.87 -21.05
C VAL A 32 7.69 8.63 -21.94
N ALA A 33 6.59 8.19 -21.33
CA ALA A 33 5.40 7.76 -22.06
C ALA A 33 5.80 6.77 -23.18
N PHE A 34 5.43 7.04 -24.41
CA PHE A 34 5.70 6.16 -25.55
C PHE A 34 6.99 6.50 -26.32
N ARG A 35 7.86 7.34 -25.76
CA ARG A 35 9.08 7.83 -26.42
C ARG A 35 10.31 7.70 -25.53
N LYS A 36 11.47 7.56 -26.18
CA LYS A 36 12.79 7.70 -25.52
C LYS A 36 13.33 9.10 -25.78
N MET A 37 13.88 9.73 -24.75
CA MET A 37 14.51 11.04 -24.87
C MET A 37 15.72 11.14 -23.95
N ALA A 38 16.66 12.01 -24.31
CA ALA A 38 17.81 12.26 -23.46
C ALA A 38 17.37 12.86 -22.12
N GLN A 39 17.94 12.37 -21.03
CA GLN A 39 17.59 12.81 -19.67
C GLN A 39 17.71 14.34 -19.49
N LYS A 40 18.70 14.97 -20.17
CA LYS A 40 18.87 16.42 -20.14
C LYS A 40 17.69 17.20 -20.80
N ASP A 41 17.00 16.59 -21.77
CA ASP A 41 15.90 17.21 -22.52
C ASP A 41 14.51 16.93 -21.93
N LEU A 42 14.44 16.29 -20.75
CA LEU A 42 13.18 16.06 -20.05
C LEU A 42 12.52 17.38 -19.63
N LEU A 43 11.26 17.54 -19.99
CA LEU A 43 10.42 18.67 -19.60
C LEU A 43 9.36 18.22 -18.59
N GLY A 44 8.98 19.12 -17.70
CA GLY A 44 7.87 18.89 -16.78
C GLY A 44 8.18 17.98 -15.60
N GLY A 45 7.13 17.53 -14.92
CA GLY A 45 7.17 16.73 -13.69
C GLY A 45 7.52 15.25 -13.92
N VAL A 46 8.75 14.96 -14.32
CA VAL A 46 9.26 13.62 -14.56
C VAL A 46 10.49 13.36 -13.70
N SER A 47 10.50 12.27 -12.96
CA SER A 47 11.67 11.80 -12.17
C SER A 47 12.09 10.40 -12.58
N VAL A 48 13.38 10.11 -12.53
CA VAL A 48 13.95 8.85 -13.01
C VAL A 48 14.87 8.23 -11.98
N VAL A 49 14.74 6.93 -11.76
CA VAL A 49 15.65 6.14 -10.92
C VAL A 49 16.28 5.03 -11.74
N ASN A 50 17.62 5.02 -11.81
CA ASN A 50 18.39 3.92 -12.38
C ASN A 50 18.48 2.78 -11.34
N VAL A 51 17.64 1.77 -11.48
CA VAL A 51 17.54 0.67 -10.52
C VAL A 51 18.70 -0.31 -10.66
N GLU A 52 19.27 -0.45 -11.85
CA GLU A 52 20.44 -1.29 -12.05
C GLU A 52 21.64 -0.79 -11.23
N GLU A 53 21.89 0.51 -11.21
CA GLU A 53 22.93 1.11 -10.36
C GLU A 53 22.56 1.06 -8.87
N LEU A 54 21.27 1.29 -8.56
CA LEU A 54 20.79 1.26 -7.19
C LEU A 54 20.97 -0.12 -6.54
N THR A 55 20.67 -1.20 -7.24
CA THR A 55 20.79 -2.58 -6.74
C THR A 55 22.22 -3.05 -6.46
N LYS A 56 23.22 -2.30 -6.88
CA LYS A 56 24.64 -2.56 -6.54
C LYS A 56 24.93 -2.22 -5.08
N LYS A 57 24.29 -1.20 -4.52
CA LYS A 57 24.52 -0.65 -3.17
C LYS A 57 23.31 -0.81 -2.23
N ASN A 58 22.12 -1.03 -2.76
CA ASN A 58 20.89 -1.21 -1.98
C ASN A 58 20.02 -2.27 -2.68
N TYR A 59 19.89 -3.44 -2.06
CA TYR A 59 19.03 -4.50 -2.57
C TYR A 59 17.71 -4.50 -1.81
N ASN A 60 16.61 -4.28 -2.51
CA ASN A 60 15.24 -4.33 -1.99
C ASN A 60 14.49 -5.56 -2.54
N THR A 61 13.40 -5.95 -1.87
CA THR A 61 12.57 -7.07 -2.30
C THR A 61 11.49 -6.64 -3.29
N TYR A 62 10.94 -5.45 -3.12
CA TYR A 62 9.91 -4.90 -3.98
C TYR A 62 10.42 -3.67 -4.73
N SER A 63 9.91 -3.49 -5.95
CA SER A 63 10.43 -2.50 -6.90
C SER A 63 10.22 -1.04 -6.46
N LEU A 64 9.13 -0.75 -5.75
CA LEU A 64 8.78 0.61 -5.31
C LEU A 64 9.17 0.92 -3.86
N ASP A 65 9.78 -0.05 -3.14
CA ASP A 65 10.19 0.13 -1.75
C ASP A 65 11.11 1.33 -1.56
N ASN A 66 10.69 2.27 -0.71
CA ASN A 66 11.46 3.44 -0.29
C ASN A 66 11.91 4.37 -1.43
N MET A 67 11.21 4.37 -2.60
CA MET A 67 11.54 5.24 -3.73
C MET A 67 11.44 6.73 -3.38
N GLN A 68 10.61 7.11 -2.40
CA GLN A 68 10.56 8.46 -1.83
C GLN A 68 11.89 8.92 -1.25
N GLY A 69 12.81 8.02 -0.98
CA GLY A 69 14.16 8.31 -0.51
C GLY A 69 15.15 8.76 -1.60
N TYR A 70 14.72 8.73 -2.88
CA TYR A 70 15.57 9.05 -4.04
C TYR A 70 14.99 10.17 -4.90
N ILE A 71 13.67 10.32 -4.92
CA ILE A 71 12.97 11.27 -5.79
C ILE A 71 11.92 12.06 -5.03
N GLY A 72 11.73 13.32 -5.42
CA GLY A 72 10.57 14.13 -5.04
C GLY A 72 9.34 13.79 -5.88
N GLY A 73 8.15 14.09 -5.33
CA GLY A 73 6.85 13.89 -5.98
C GLY A 73 6.21 12.53 -5.76
N TRP A 74 6.92 11.59 -5.17
CA TRP A 74 6.43 10.30 -4.68
C TRP A 74 6.50 10.25 -3.15
N ASN A 75 5.40 9.99 -2.48
CA ASN A 75 5.32 9.95 -1.01
C ASN A 75 5.21 8.54 -0.42
N GLY A 76 5.41 7.50 -1.25
CA GLY A 76 5.23 6.09 -0.87
C GLY A 76 3.84 5.55 -1.17
N ASN A 77 2.85 6.40 -1.38
CA ASN A 77 1.45 6.03 -1.64
C ASN A 77 0.87 6.68 -2.91
N SER A 78 1.23 7.91 -3.20
CA SER A 78 0.68 8.68 -4.33
C SER A 78 1.72 9.58 -4.99
N LEU A 79 1.44 9.98 -6.23
CA LEU A 79 2.17 11.00 -6.98
C LEU A 79 1.50 12.36 -6.74
N TRP A 80 2.27 13.36 -6.24
CA TRP A 80 1.79 14.70 -5.93
C TRP A 80 0.55 14.75 -5.01
N GLY A 81 0.38 13.73 -4.12
CA GLY A 81 -0.76 13.65 -3.21
C GLY A 81 -2.12 13.42 -3.90
N MET A 82 -2.11 12.85 -5.12
CA MET A 82 -3.35 12.50 -5.81
C MET A 82 -4.05 11.35 -5.07
N ASP A 83 -5.38 11.46 -4.93
CA ASP A 83 -6.15 10.42 -4.26
C ASP A 83 -6.13 9.09 -5.01
N GLY A 84 -6.30 7.99 -4.29
CA GLY A 84 -6.37 6.63 -4.81
C GLY A 84 -7.67 5.91 -4.47
N ASP A 85 -8.73 6.64 -4.07
CA ASP A 85 -9.96 6.07 -3.51
C ASP A 85 -10.63 5.03 -4.41
N HIS A 86 -10.73 5.30 -5.71
CA HIS A 86 -11.29 4.34 -6.68
C HIS A 86 -10.22 3.73 -7.58
N ALA A 87 -9.26 4.55 -8.03
CA ALA A 87 -8.09 4.10 -8.75
C ALA A 87 -6.94 5.09 -8.53
N GLY A 88 -5.76 4.55 -8.23
CA GLY A 88 -4.53 5.31 -8.06
C GLY A 88 -3.78 5.54 -9.38
N TYR A 89 -2.48 5.80 -9.26
CA TYR A 89 -1.58 5.93 -10.41
C TYR A 89 -1.53 4.65 -11.26
N LEU A 90 -1.21 4.82 -12.54
CA LEU A 90 -1.05 3.70 -13.48
C LEU A 90 0.38 3.14 -13.39
N VAL A 91 0.53 1.82 -13.26
CA VAL A 91 1.83 1.15 -13.40
C VAL A 91 1.92 0.48 -14.76
N LEU A 92 3.02 0.74 -15.46
CA LEU A 92 3.32 0.15 -16.76
C LEU A 92 4.67 -0.57 -16.69
N VAL A 93 4.68 -1.85 -17.04
CA VAL A 93 5.90 -2.65 -17.18
C VAL A 93 6.13 -2.89 -18.66
N ASP A 94 7.22 -2.34 -19.20
CA ASP A 94 7.55 -2.36 -20.63
C ASP A 94 6.37 -1.89 -21.52
N GLY A 95 5.62 -0.87 -21.05
CA GLY A 95 4.49 -0.27 -21.76
C GLY A 95 3.13 -0.96 -21.55
N VAL A 96 3.05 -2.04 -20.80
CA VAL A 96 1.82 -2.79 -20.52
C VAL A 96 1.35 -2.54 -19.08
N PRO A 97 0.03 -2.28 -18.84
CA PRO A 97 -0.52 -2.13 -17.48
C PRO A 97 -0.35 -3.42 -16.66
N ARG A 98 0.54 -3.38 -15.67
CA ARG A 98 0.91 -4.52 -14.81
C ARG A 98 1.20 -4.04 -13.39
N GLU A 99 1.18 -4.95 -12.42
CA GLU A 99 1.48 -4.63 -11.03
C GLU A 99 2.99 -4.62 -10.76
N ALA A 100 3.46 -3.57 -10.07
CA ALA A 100 4.88 -3.39 -9.74
C ALA A 100 5.46 -4.54 -8.89
N ASN A 101 4.65 -5.10 -7.98
CA ASN A 101 5.10 -6.17 -7.07
C ASN A 101 5.41 -7.50 -7.77
N ASN A 102 5.00 -7.66 -9.02
CA ASN A 102 5.30 -8.85 -9.83
C ASN A 102 6.62 -8.74 -10.59
N VAL A 103 7.32 -7.62 -10.47
CA VAL A 103 8.63 -7.38 -11.08
C VAL A 103 9.69 -7.30 -10.01
N MET A 104 10.68 -8.18 -10.09
CA MET A 104 11.79 -8.19 -9.13
C MET A 104 12.73 -7.00 -9.39
N PRO A 105 13.26 -6.33 -8.36
CA PRO A 105 14.25 -5.25 -8.56
C PRO A 105 15.46 -5.65 -9.39
N SER A 106 15.86 -6.92 -9.34
CA SER A 106 16.94 -7.48 -10.17
C SER A 106 16.64 -7.44 -11.67
N GLU A 107 15.36 -7.46 -12.07
CA GLU A 107 14.91 -7.44 -13.47
C GLU A 107 14.84 -6.03 -14.05
N ILE A 108 14.88 -5.00 -13.20
CA ILE A 108 14.59 -3.62 -13.56
C ILE A 108 15.88 -2.90 -13.96
N ALA A 109 15.85 -2.23 -15.10
CA ALA A 109 16.89 -1.29 -15.51
C ALA A 109 16.58 0.10 -14.95
N GLN A 110 15.33 0.57 -15.09
CA GLN A 110 14.93 1.94 -14.79
C GLN A 110 13.47 2.01 -14.33
N ILE A 111 13.19 2.95 -13.43
CA ILE A 111 11.82 3.37 -13.08
C ILE A 111 11.69 4.86 -13.37
N THR A 112 10.64 5.24 -14.13
CA THR A 112 10.30 6.62 -14.42
C THR A 112 8.97 6.96 -13.77
N PHE A 113 8.95 8.05 -13.00
CA PHE A 113 7.78 8.57 -12.33
C PHE A 113 7.23 9.77 -13.12
N LEU A 114 6.08 9.59 -13.73
CA LEU A 114 5.34 10.61 -14.48
C LEU A 114 4.31 11.25 -13.56
N LYS A 115 4.64 12.40 -13.00
CA LYS A 115 3.87 13.07 -11.94
C LYS A 115 2.86 14.08 -12.51
N GLY A 116 3.31 14.86 -13.47
CA GLY A 116 2.53 15.92 -14.10
C GLY A 116 1.55 15.43 -15.15
N ALA A 117 0.44 16.15 -15.34
CA ALA A 117 -0.57 15.82 -16.34
C ALA A 117 0.02 15.81 -17.77
N GLN A 118 0.95 16.73 -18.09
CA GLN A 118 1.64 16.76 -19.37
C GLN A 118 2.45 15.47 -19.67
N ALA A 119 2.94 14.80 -18.63
CA ALA A 119 3.73 13.58 -18.80
C ALA A 119 2.87 12.33 -19.05
N VAL A 120 1.59 12.38 -18.69
CA VAL A 120 0.68 11.23 -18.73
C VAL A 120 -0.48 11.36 -19.70
N VAL A 121 -0.69 12.55 -20.29
CA VAL A 121 -1.87 12.81 -21.15
C VAL A 121 -2.00 11.81 -22.29
N LEU A 122 -0.88 11.33 -22.86
CA LEU A 122 -0.85 10.35 -23.95
C LEU A 122 -1.40 8.98 -23.56
N TYR A 123 -1.45 8.66 -22.26
CA TYR A 123 -2.10 7.43 -21.75
C TYR A 123 -3.60 7.60 -21.52
N GLY A 124 -4.13 8.82 -21.69
CA GLY A 124 -5.53 9.15 -21.53
C GLY A 124 -6.04 9.07 -20.09
N SER A 125 -7.33 8.77 -19.96
CA SER A 125 -8.07 8.78 -18.70
C SER A 125 -7.40 7.98 -17.57
N ARG A 126 -6.90 6.80 -17.87
CA ARG A 126 -6.41 5.85 -16.85
C ARG A 126 -5.16 6.35 -16.09
N ALA A 127 -4.39 7.23 -16.68
CA ALA A 127 -3.20 7.82 -16.06
C ALA A 127 -3.44 9.19 -15.41
N ALA A 128 -4.70 9.58 -15.21
CA ALA A 128 -5.06 10.89 -14.68
C ALA A 128 -4.45 11.22 -13.32
N LYS A 129 -4.08 10.22 -12.52
CA LYS A 129 -3.45 10.39 -11.20
C LYS A 129 -1.93 10.15 -11.22
N GLY A 130 -1.33 10.18 -12.42
CA GLY A 130 0.09 9.91 -12.63
C GLY A 130 0.36 8.49 -13.13
N ALA A 131 1.61 8.23 -13.53
CA ALA A 131 2.03 6.90 -13.95
C ALA A 131 3.46 6.59 -13.50
N ILE A 132 3.74 5.29 -13.29
CA ILE A 132 5.06 4.76 -12.99
C ILE A 132 5.42 3.78 -14.10
N LEU A 133 6.52 4.08 -14.82
CA LEU A 133 7.03 3.22 -15.89
C LEU A 133 8.18 2.39 -15.36
N ILE A 134 8.07 1.08 -15.43
CA ILE A 134 9.12 0.12 -15.09
C ILE A 134 9.67 -0.44 -16.38
N SER A 135 10.93 -0.14 -16.70
CA SER A 135 11.64 -0.70 -17.84
C SER A 135 12.51 -1.86 -17.37
N THR A 136 12.29 -3.04 -17.94
CA THR A 136 13.07 -4.24 -17.60
C THR A 136 14.40 -4.28 -18.34
N LYS A 137 15.36 -5.04 -17.81
CA LYS A 137 16.68 -5.26 -18.41
C LYS A 137 16.55 -5.98 -19.74
N ARG A 138 17.47 -5.65 -20.66
CA ARG A 138 17.55 -6.23 -22.00
C ARG A 138 18.89 -6.96 -22.21
N GLY A 139 18.92 -7.82 -23.23
CA GLY A 139 20.13 -8.45 -23.68
C GLY A 139 21.11 -7.45 -24.30
N HIS A 140 22.37 -7.80 -24.36
CA HIS A 140 23.43 -7.01 -24.98
C HIS A 140 24.17 -7.85 -26.01
N ALA A 141 24.75 -7.19 -27.03
CA ALA A 141 25.65 -7.86 -27.97
C ALA A 141 26.97 -8.10 -27.25
N GLY A 142 27.38 -9.36 -27.16
CA GLY A 142 28.62 -9.76 -26.50
C GLY A 142 28.53 -11.18 -25.93
N GLY A 143 29.57 -11.58 -25.21
CA GLY A 143 29.61 -12.89 -24.56
C GLY A 143 28.56 -13.08 -23.49
N LEU A 144 28.33 -14.33 -23.12
CA LEU A 144 27.43 -14.69 -22.05
C LEU A 144 27.87 -14.04 -20.72
N ARG A 145 26.94 -13.44 -20.04
CA ARG A 145 27.09 -12.92 -18.67
C ARG A 145 26.08 -13.59 -17.77
N VAL A 146 26.56 -14.19 -16.69
CA VAL A 146 25.73 -14.81 -15.66
C VAL A 146 25.95 -14.06 -14.35
N SER A 147 24.87 -13.67 -13.67
CA SER A 147 24.91 -13.05 -12.35
C SER A 147 24.05 -13.84 -11.39
N LEU A 148 24.64 -14.33 -10.32
CA LEU A 148 23.95 -15.07 -9.27
C LEU A 148 23.93 -14.23 -8.01
N ARG A 149 22.78 -14.17 -7.34
CA ARG A 149 22.60 -13.52 -6.03
C ARG A 149 21.86 -14.47 -5.08
N ALA A 150 22.33 -14.56 -3.86
CA ALA A 150 21.64 -15.28 -2.79
C ALA A 150 21.62 -14.44 -1.51
N ASN A 151 20.48 -14.38 -0.89
CA ASN A 151 20.23 -13.66 0.37
C ASN A 151 19.55 -14.58 1.37
N THR A 152 19.94 -14.47 2.63
CA THR A 152 19.23 -15.08 3.74
C THR A 152 19.27 -14.19 4.97
N GLY A 153 18.22 -14.21 5.75
CA GLY A 153 18.12 -13.33 6.91
C GLY A 153 16.90 -13.63 7.78
N PHE A 154 16.66 -12.72 8.72
CA PHE A 154 15.60 -12.86 9.70
C PHE A 154 14.73 -11.60 9.77
N ASN A 155 13.41 -11.81 9.72
CA ASN A 155 12.41 -10.84 10.12
C ASN A 155 12.24 -10.92 11.65
N VAL A 156 12.54 -9.83 12.35
CA VAL A 156 12.47 -9.73 13.82
C VAL A 156 11.34 -8.78 14.19
N ALA A 157 10.38 -9.22 15.01
CA ALA A 157 9.25 -8.40 15.45
C ALA A 157 9.72 -7.10 16.14
N LYS A 158 9.09 -5.97 15.80
CA LYS A 158 9.41 -4.65 16.38
C LYS A 158 8.81 -4.47 17.78
N ALA A 159 7.51 -4.72 17.91
CA ALA A 159 6.76 -4.57 19.14
C ALA A 159 5.52 -5.48 19.12
N PHE A 160 5.10 -5.90 20.30
CA PHE A 160 3.82 -6.57 20.53
C PHE A 160 2.93 -5.69 21.41
N PRO A 161 1.59 -5.73 21.25
CA PRO A 161 0.68 -5.09 22.18
C PRO A 161 0.75 -5.75 23.58
N GLU A 162 0.70 -4.92 24.62
CA GLU A 162 0.73 -5.36 26.00
C GLU A 162 -0.69 -5.39 26.57
N TYR A 163 -1.12 -6.55 27.06
CA TYR A 163 -2.44 -6.76 27.68
C TYR A 163 -2.30 -7.15 29.13
N LEU A 164 -3.39 -6.95 29.89
CA LEU A 164 -3.44 -7.34 31.30
C LEU A 164 -3.46 -8.86 31.45
N GLY A 165 -2.92 -9.33 32.57
CA GLY A 165 -3.10 -10.70 33.01
C GLY A 165 -4.49 -10.91 33.64
N SER A 166 -4.86 -12.18 33.87
CA SER A 166 -6.20 -12.58 34.33
C SER A 166 -6.60 -11.92 35.64
N ALA A 167 -5.76 -11.92 36.65
CA ALA A 167 -6.10 -11.34 37.96
C ALA A 167 -6.34 -9.83 37.87
N GLU A 168 -5.49 -9.10 37.13
CA GLU A 168 -5.66 -7.67 36.92
C GLU A 168 -6.91 -7.38 36.08
N TYR A 169 -7.14 -8.13 35.00
CA TYR A 169 -8.35 -8.03 34.20
C TYR A 169 -9.62 -8.22 35.07
N MET A 170 -9.69 -9.30 35.83
CA MET A 170 -10.86 -9.63 36.65
C MET A 170 -11.13 -8.56 37.72
N THR A 171 -10.06 -8.01 38.29
CA THR A 171 -10.14 -6.92 39.29
C THR A 171 -10.72 -5.68 38.66
N LEU A 172 -10.19 -5.27 37.49
CA LEU A 172 -10.62 -4.06 36.80
C LEU A 172 -12.00 -4.22 36.15
N TYR A 173 -12.40 -5.42 35.75
CA TYR A 173 -13.74 -5.67 35.29
C TYR A 173 -14.77 -5.55 36.41
N ASN A 174 -14.47 -6.06 37.64
CA ASN A 174 -15.30 -5.82 38.80
C ASN A 174 -15.43 -4.33 39.13
N GLU A 175 -14.35 -3.55 38.99
CA GLU A 175 -14.36 -2.09 39.11
C GLU A 175 -15.29 -1.45 38.06
N ALA A 176 -15.19 -1.90 36.79
CA ALA A 176 -16.04 -1.42 35.70
C ALA A 176 -17.55 -1.65 35.99
N LEU A 177 -17.88 -2.83 36.54
CA LEU A 177 -19.25 -3.13 36.97
C LEU A 177 -19.74 -2.17 38.05
N LEU A 178 -18.91 -1.89 39.07
CA LEU A 178 -19.23 -0.96 40.16
C LEU A 178 -19.31 0.49 39.71
N ASN A 179 -18.50 0.88 38.71
CA ASN A 179 -18.59 2.20 38.10
C ASN A 179 -19.93 2.42 37.38
N ASP A 180 -20.52 1.35 36.79
CA ASP A 180 -21.81 1.45 36.13
C ASP A 180 -22.98 1.33 37.07
N ASP A 181 -22.85 0.53 38.13
CA ASP A 181 -23.84 0.34 39.16
C ASP A 181 -23.15 0.06 40.51
N PRO A 182 -23.09 1.06 41.40
CA PRO A 182 -22.48 0.91 42.73
C PRO A 182 -23.11 -0.21 43.59
N SER A 183 -24.31 -0.68 43.23
CA SER A 183 -24.99 -1.78 43.90
C SER A 183 -24.72 -3.16 43.27
N ALA A 184 -23.99 -3.20 42.14
CA ALA A 184 -23.67 -4.44 41.44
C ALA A 184 -22.85 -5.38 42.32
N LYS A 185 -23.10 -6.68 42.19
CA LYS A 185 -22.21 -7.69 42.79
C LYS A 185 -21.01 -7.91 41.87
N PRO A 186 -19.77 -7.99 42.41
CA PRO A 186 -18.62 -8.37 41.65
C PRO A 186 -18.86 -9.69 40.89
N LEU A 187 -18.50 -9.72 39.63
CA LEU A 187 -18.59 -10.96 38.80
C LEU A 187 -17.59 -11.99 39.26
N TYR A 188 -16.39 -11.55 39.60
CA TYR A 188 -15.28 -12.41 40.01
C TYR A 188 -15.03 -12.29 41.51
N SER A 189 -15.04 -13.42 42.22
CA SER A 189 -14.71 -13.46 43.64
C SER A 189 -13.22 -13.23 43.91
N ALA A 190 -12.84 -12.82 45.11
CA ALA A 190 -11.44 -12.69 45.52
C ALA A 190 -10.65 -13.98 45.38
N GLU A 191 -11.30 -15.14 45.66
CA GLU A 191 -10.72 -16.45 45.48
C GLU A 191 -10.44 -16.77 44.00
N GLN A 192 -11.38 -16.48 43.11
CA GLN A 192 -11.17 -16.63 41.67
C GLN A 192 -10.00 -15.78 41.17
N ILE A 193 -9.96 -14.50 41.55
CA ILE A 193 -8.89 -13.58 41.20
C ILE A 193 -7.55 -14.09 41.68
N TYR A 194 -7.46 -14.55 42.94
CA TYR A 194 -6.25 -15.12 43.52
C TYR A 194 -5.80 -16.40 42.78
N ASN A 195 -6.70 -17.29 42.46
CA ASN A 195 -6.37 -18.54 41.77
C ASN A 195 -5.82 -18.29 40.37
N HIS A 196 -6.41 -17.38 39.60
CA HIS A 196 -5.90 -17.00 38.28
C HIS A 196 -4.56 -16.24 38.33
N GLY A 197 -4.32 -15.47 39.42
CA GLY A 197 -3.06 -14.75 39.60
C GLY A 197 -1.92 -15.58 40.16
N SER A 198 -2.23 -16.63 40.93
CA SER A 198 -1.24 -17.44 41.68
C SER A 198 -0.50 -18.45 40.83
N GLY A 199 -1.07 -18.88 39.67
CA GLY A 199 -0.51 -19.92 38.83
C GLY A 199 -0.63 -21.33 39.44
N ILE A 200 -1.47 -21.54 40.44
CA ILE A 200 -1.68 -22.88 41.13
C ILE A 200 -2.03 -23.97 40.11
N ASN A 201 -2.95 -23.69 39.20
CA ASN A 201 -3.29 -24.60 38.11
C ASN A 201 -3.61 -23.75 36.85
N PRO A 202 -2.67 -23.58 35.93
CA PRO A 202 -2.87 -22.70 34.75
C PRO A 202 -3.90 -23.24 33.74
N TYR A 203 -4.30 -24.50 33.87
CA TYR A 203 -5.30 -25.11 33.00
C TYR A 203 -6.72 -24.95 33.56
N ARG A 204 -6.88 -24.93 34.86
CA ARG A 204 -8.14 -24.64 35.54
C ARG A 204 -8.40 -23.15 35.72
N TYR A 205 -7.32 -22.39 35.99
CA TYR A 205 -7.31 -20.98 36.23
C TYR A 205 -6.36 -20.28 35.24
N PRO A 206 -6.74 -20.18 33.97
CA PRO A 206 -5.84 -19.71 32.94
C PRO A 206 -5.47 -18.25 33.11
N ASN A 207 -4.21 -17.95 32.80
CA ASN A 207 -3.63 -16.61 32.72
C ASN A 207 -2.69 -16.58 31.51
N ILE A 208 -3.25 -16.51 30.31
CA ILE A 208 -2.51 -16.72 29.08
C ILE A 208 -2.11 -15.40 28.43
N ASN A 209 -0.83 -15.29 28.11
CA ASN A 209 -0.30 -14.27 27.25
C ASN A 209 -0.12 -14.83 25.83
N TYR A 210 -1.03 -14.47 24.93
CA TYR A 210 -1.01 -14.92 23.53
C TYR A 210 0.13 -14.33 22.69
N TYR A 211 0.88 -13.36 23.21
CA TYR A 211 2.09 -12.83 22.58
C TYR A 211 3.39 -13.41 23.21
N SER A 212 3.27 -14.45 24.04
CA SER A 212 4.42 -15.16 24.64
C SER A 212 5.15 -16.04 23.62
N SER A 213 6.32 -16.54 24.03
CA SER A 213 7.13 -17.48 23.25
C SER A 213 6.46 -18.83 23.00
N ASP A 214 5.39 -19.16 23.73
CA ASP A 214 4.61 -20.39 23.51
C ASP A 214 3.87 -20.36 22.17
N TYR A 215 3.50 -19.17 21.72
CA TYR A 215 2.73 -18.97 20.50
C TYR A 215 3.51 -18.27 19.40
N VAL A 216 4.47 -17.38 19.74
CA VAL A 216 5.08 -16.44 18.81
C VAL A 216 6.61 -16.48 18.90
N LYS A 217 7.27 -16.73 17.76
CA LYS A 217 8.73 -16.59 17.61
C LYS A 217 9.12 -15.12 17.63
N LYS A 218 10.29 -14.82 18.15
CA LYS A 218 10.88 -13.47 18.04
C LYS A 218 11.32 -13.13 16.62
N ALA A 219 11.63 -14.16 15.81
CA ALA A 219 12.13 -13.99 14.45
C ALA A 219 11.72 -15.17 13.55
N CYS A 220 11.53 -14.90 12.26
CA CYS A 220 11.35 -15.92 11.23
C CYS A 220 12.34 -15.71 10.08
N ASN A 221 12.70 -16.81 9.42
CA ASN A 221 13.65 -16.80 8.31
C ASN A 221 13.00 -16.23 7.03
N ARG A 222 13.83 -15.54 6.24
CA ARG A 222 13.51 -15.10 4.89
C ARG A 222 14.73 -15.32 4.00
N SER A 223 14.53 -15.97 2.85
CA SER A 223 15.59 -16.28 1.90
C SER A 223 15.17 -15.95 0.47
N GLU A 224 16.14 -15.57 -0.36
CA GLU A 224 15.91 -15.18 -1.74
C GLU A 224 17.12 -15.54 -2.59
N ALA A 225 16.90 -16.08 -3.79
CA ALA A 225 17.93 -16.39 -4.75
C ALA A 225 17.52 -15.88 -6.13
N THR A 226 18.47 -15.34 -6.88
CA THR A 226 18.26 -14.81 -8.23
C THR A 226 19.39 -15.21 -9.15
N ALA A 227 19.05 -15.65 -10.36
CA ALA A 227 19.98 -15.92 -11.44
C ALA A 227 19.61 -15.09 -12.66
N GLU A 228 20.50 -14.21 -13.08
CA GLU A 228 20.36 -13.39 -14.29
C GLU A 228 21.32 -13.92 -15.36
N ILE A 229 20.83 -14.09 -16.59
CA ILE A 229 21.62 -14.57 -17.74
C ILE A 229 21.34 -13.62 -18.89
N SER A 230 22.38 -13.06 -19.49
CA SER A 230 22.24 -12.16 -20.64
C SER A 230 23.38 -12.33 -21.63
N GLY A 231 23.10 -12.00 -22.89
CA GLY A 231 24.08 -12.07 -23.95
C GLY A 231 23.42 -12.00 -25.33
N GLY A 232 24.21 -12.34 -26.35
CA GLY A 232 23.72 -12.41 -27.71
C GLY A 232 24.69 -11.88 -28.74
N GLY A 233 24.27 -11.94 -30.00
CA GLY A 233 24.99 -11.41 -31.15
C GLY A 233 24.48 -10.06 -31.62
N GLN A 234 24.94 -9.62 -32.78
CA GLN A 234 24.49 -8.36 -33.40
C GLN A 234 23.00 -8.37 -33.78
N ARG A 235 22.48 -9.57 -34.16
CA ARG A 235 21.08 -9.71 -34.63
C ARG A 235 20.07 -10.16 -33.58
N ALA A 236 20.52 -10.88 -32.55
CA ALA A 236 19.64 -11.37 -31.51
C ALA A 236 20.33 -11.26 -30.16
N ARG A 237 19.63 -10.68 -29.21
CA ARG A 237 20.08 -10.44 -27.84
C ARG A 237 19.01 -10.96 -26.88
N PHE A 238 19.43 -11.49 -25.75
CA PHE A 238 18.51 -12.01 -24.77
C PHE A 238 18.91 -11.65 -23.32
N TYR A 239 17.91 -11.52 -22.48
CA TYR A 239 18.01 -11.41 -21.03
C TYR A 239 17.03 -12.40 -20.41
N SER A 240 17.46 -13.13 -19.40
CA SER A 240 16.61 -14.01 -18.60
C SER A 240 16.90 -13.81 -17.11
N ASN A 241 15.86 -13.88 -16.30
CA ASN A 241 15.96 -13.86 -14.85
C ASN A 241 15.14 -15.00 -14.27
N VAL A 242 15.71 -15.73 -13.33
CA VAL A 242 15.03 -16.75 -12.53
C VAL A 242 15.22 -16.36 -11.07
N SER A 243 14.11 -16.23 -10.34
CA SER A 243 14.18 -15.87 -8.93
C SER A 243 13.26 -16.74 -8.08
N TYR A 244 13.72 -16.99 -6.86
CA TYR A 244 12.97 -17.70 -5.82
C TYR A 244 13.02 -16.91 -4.52
N TYR A 245 11.88 -16.76 -3.89
CA TYR A 245 11.70 -16.07 -2.61
C TYR A 245 10.90 -16.96 -1.67
N ARG A 246 11.32 -17.05 -0.41
CA ARG A 246 10.61 -17.76 0.66
C ARG A 246 10.69 -16.99 1.96
N THR A 247 9.57 -16.89 2.67
CA THR A 247 9.52 -16.38 4.04
C THR A 247 8.62 -17.24 4.90
N GLY A 248 9.07 -17.52 6.13
CA GLY A 248 8.25 -18.15 7.16
C GLY A 248 7.41 -17.15 7.93
N ASP A 249 6.68 -17.63 8.94
CA ASP A 249 5.82 -16.86 9.83
C ASP A 249 6.40 -16.81 11.25
N LEU A 250 5.93 -15.85 12.04
CA LEU A 250 6.26 -15.69 13.45
C LEU A 250 5.49 -16.66 14.37
N LEU A 251 4.43 -17.32 13.91
CA LEU A 251 3.69 -18.29 14.71
C LEU A 251 4.52 -19.56 14.96
N ASN A 252 4.39 -20.12 16.17
CA ASN A 252 5.27 -21.19 16.66
C ASN A 252 4.54 -22.45 17.14
N PHE A 253 3.26 -22.59 16.88
CA PHE A 253 2.46 -23.69 17.41
C PHE A 253 1.54 -24.31 16.36
N GLY A 254 1.08 -25.51 16.57
CA GLY A 254 0.17 -26.24 15.71
C GLY A 254 0.64 -26.29 14.25
N GLU A 255 -0.30 -26.23 13.34
CA GLU A 255 -0.07 -26.13 11.89
C GLU A 255 0.54 -24.78 11.48
N ALA A 256 0.36 -23.73 12.31
CA ALA A 256 0.86 -22.39 11.97
C ALA A 256 2.41 -22.29 12.00
N LYS A 257 3.11 -23.24 12.65
CA LYS A 257 4.59 -23.29 12.58
C LYS A 257 5.11 -23.52 11.15
N ASP A 258 4.28 -24.11 10.28
CA ASP A 258 4.59 -24.41 8.88
C ASP A 258 4.03 -23.35 7.91
N ASN A 259 3.48 -22.25 8.43
CA ASN A 259 3.06 -21.11 7.63
C ASN A 259 4.23 -20.56 6.82
N MET A 260 4.03 -20.37 5.53
CA MET A 260 5.05 -19.86 4.64
C MET A 260 4.49 -19.20 3.39
N ILE A 261 5.28 -18.34 2.80
CA ILE A 261 5.04 -17.72 1.49
C ILE A 261 6.21 -18.08 0.58
N ASP A 262 5.89 -18.62 -0.59
CA ASP A 262 6.83 -18.93 -1.66
C ASP A 262 6.46 -18.15 -2.93
N ARG A 263 7.48 -17.58 -3.60
CA ARG A 263 7.33 -16.98 -4.93
C ARG A 263 8.46 -17.46 -5.85
N PHE A 264 8.09 -17.98 -6.98
CA PHE A 264 9.02 -18.33 -8.06
C PHE A 264 8.68 -17.49 -9.29
N ASN A 265 9.67 -16.86 -9.88
CA ASN A 265 9.51 -15.99 -11.04
C ASN A 265 10.52 -16.33 -12.13
N VAL A 266 10.08 -16.36 -13.38
CA VAL A 266 10.91 -16.54 -14.56
C VAL A 266 10.57 -15.49 -15.59
N ARG A 267 11.56 -14.71 -16.02
CA ARG A 267 11.45 -13.72 -17.09
C ARG A 267 12.39 -14.05 -18.24
N GLY A 268 11.94 -13.82 -19.45
CA GLY A 268 12.76 -13.86 -20.66
C GLY A 268 12.42 -12.68 -21.56
N ASN A 269 13.42 -11.90 -21.94
CA ASN A 269 13.32 -10.79 -22.90
C ASN A 269 14.25 -11.08 -24.07
N VAL A 270 13.74 -11.02 -25.28
CA VAL A 270 14.50 -11.29 -26.52
C VAL A 270 14.28 -10.14 -27.50
N ASP A 271 15.38 -9.58 -28.01
CA ASP A 271 15.38 -8.56 -29.05
C ASP A 271 15.99 -9.16 -30.33
N VAL A 272 15.33 -8.99 -31.46
CA VAL A 272 15.79 -9.54 -32.76
C VAL A 272 15.72 -8.48 -33.86
N ASP A 273 16.85 -8.20 -34.48
CA ASP A 273 16.96 -7.40 -35.69
C ASP A 273 16.77 -8.32 -36.90
N ILE A 274 15.54 -8.40 -37.42
CA ILE A 274 15.18 -9.26 -38.56
C ILE A 274 15.94 -8.81 -39.80
N ASN A 275 15.97 -7.50 -40.01
CA ASN A 275 16.78 -6.84 -41.04
C ASN A 275 17.01 -5.36 -40.65
N ARG A 276 17.66 -4.59 -41.52
CA ARG A 276 17.99 -3.16 -41.29
C ARG A 276 16.76 -2.23 -41.15
N PHE A 277 15.56 -2.70 -41.44
CA PHE A 277 14.34 -1.92 -41.37
C PHE A 277 13.36 -2.41 -40.31
N ILE A 278 13.48 -3.68 -39.91
CA ILE A 278 12.51 -4.33 -39.03
C ILE A 278 13.25 -4.96 -37.86
N SER A 279 12.92 -4.57 -36.65
CA SER A 279 13.28 -5.21 -35.39
C SER A 279 12.04 -5.62 -34.60
N THR A 280 12.16 -6.62 -33.77
CA THR A 280 11.08 -7.12 -32.90
C THR A 280 11.64 -7.44 -31.53
N HIS A 281 10.79 -7.30 -30.51
CA HIS A 281 11.10 -7.77 -29.19
C HIS A 281 9.96 -8.62 -28.65
N ILE A 282 10.32 -9.62 -27.86
CA ILE A 282 9.38 -10.52 -27.18
C ILE A 282 9.75 -10.58 -25.71
N ASN A 283 8.78 -10.36 -24.84
CA ASN A 283 8.92 -10.48 -23.40
C ASN A 283 7.93 -11.53 -22.89
N ALA A 284 8.41 -12.41 -22.04
CA ALA A 284 7.59 -13.39 -21.36
C ALA A 284 7.96 -13.42 -19.86
N ASN A 285 6.95 -13.48 -19.01
CA ASN A 285 7.13 -13.62 -17.57
C ASN A 285 6.12 -14.61 -16.99
N ALA A 286 6.59 -15.49 -16.11
CA ALA A 286 5.74 -16.40 -15.35
C ALA A 286 6.04 -16.22 -13.86
N THR A 287 5.00 -15.97 -13.06
CA THR A 287 5.08 -15.84 -11.61
C THR A 287 4.19 -16.87 -10.93
N PHE A 288 4.76 -17.64 -10.02
CA PHE A 288 4.10 -18.64 -9.21
C PHE A 288 4.17 -18.22 -7.75
N TYR A 289 3.04 -18.02 -7.12
CA TYR A 289 2.94 -17.59 -5.75
C TYR A 289 2.09 -18.57 -4.94
N ASN A 290 2.55 -18.95 -3.77
CA ASN A 290 1.79 -19.75 -2.81
C ASN A 290 1.94 -19.14 -1.42
N ALA A 291 0.83 -19.09 -0.68
CA ALA A 291 0.82 -18.78 0.75
C ALA A 291 0.10 -19.90 1.48
N GLN A 292 0.79 -20.61 2.33
CA GLN A 292 0.24 -21.66 3.17
C GLN A 292 0.09 -21.13 4.59
N ASN A 293 -1.09 -21.34 5.19
CA ASN A 293 -1.42 -20.88 6.52
C ASN A 293 -2.24 -21.96 7.27
N ALA A 294 -2.14 -21.99 8.58
CA ALA A 294 -3.13 -22.65 9.41
C ALA A 294 -4.50 -21.95 9.26
N LYS A 295 -5.56 -22.63 9.67
CA LYS A 295 -6.90 -22.03 9.74
C LYS A 295 -7.03 -21.10 10.95
N GLY A 296 -7.87 -20.09 10.81
CA GLY A 296 -8.15 -19.09 11.83
C GLY A 296 -7.28 -17.83 11.73
N ASP A 297 -7.83 -16.73 12.20
CA ASP A 297 -7.12 -15.46 12.31
C ASP A 297 -6.50 -15.32 13.70
N TYR A 298 -5.29 -15.86 13.85
CA TYR A 298 -4.58 -15.84 15.13
C TYR A 298 -4.38 -14.44 15.70
N TRP A 299 -3.94 -13.49 14.86
CA TRP A 299 -3.55 -12.17 15.35
C TRP A 299 -4.75 -11.38 15.88
N ASN A 300 -5.90 -11.51 15.21
CA ASN A 300 -7.15 -10.92 15.71
C ASN A 300 -7.60 -11.61 17.01
N ALA A 301 -7.57 -12.93 17.06
CA ALA A 301 -7.89 -13.66 18.28
C ALA A 301 -6.95 -13.33 19.44
N ALA A 302 -5.64 -13.22 19.18
CA ALA A 302 -4.66 -12.82 20.19
C ALA A 302 -4.92 -11.42 20.74
N ALA A 303 -5.46 -10.50 19.93
CA ALA A 303 -5.81 -9.15 20.36
C ALA A 303 -7.14 -9.06 21.12
N THR A 304 -8.04 -10.02 20.94
CA THR A 304 -9.41 -9.98 21.51
C THR A 304 -9.67 -11.03 22.59
N ALA A 305 -8.98 -12.19 22.57
CA ALA A 305 -9.22 -13.25 23.56
C ALA A 305 -8.77 -12.83 24.96
N ARG A 306 -9.70 -12.86 25.90
CA ARG A 306 -9.46 -12.54 27.32
C ARG A 306 -8.55 -13.60 27.98
N PRO A 307 -7.62 -13.21 28.86
CA PRO A 307 -6.62 -14.14 29.40
C PRO A 307 -7.19 -15.19 30.37
N ASN A 308 -8.38 -14.92 30.94
CA ASN A 308 -9.06 -15.77 31.92
C ASN A 308 -10.22 -16.59 31.34
N PHE A 309 -10.48 -16.52 30.05
CA PHE A 309 -11.70 -17.09 29.46
C PHE A 309 -11.40 -18.52 28.94
N PRO A 310 -12.00 -19.61 29.52
CA PRO A 310 -11.61 -20.99 29.24
C PRO A 310 -11.68 -21.37 27.76
N GLN A 311 -12.74 -20.98 27.04
CA GLN A 311 -12.90 -21.33 25.63
C GLN A 311 -11.86 -20.68 24.69
N ASN A 312 -11.19 -19.63 25.17
CA ASN A 312 -10.17 -18.93 24.39
C ASN A 312 -8.76 -19.05 25.01
N ALA A 313 -8.68 -19.40 26.32
CA ALA A 313 -7.50 -19.24 27.11
C ALA A 313 -6.69 -20.51 27.29
N SER A 314 -7.30 -21.68 27.41
CA SER A 314 -6.61 -22.95 27.61
C SER A 314 -6.99 -23.95 26.52
N PRO A 315 -6.48 -23.76 25.29
CA PRO A 315 -6.85 -24.65 24.18
C PRO A 315 -6.33 -26.09 24.37
N LEU A 316 -5.29 -26.27 25.18
CA LEU A 316 -4.65 -27.56 25.46
C LEU A 316 -4.64 -27.83 26.96
N ILE A 317 -5.10 -29.00 27.34
CA ILE A 317 -5.05 -29.50 28.74
C ILE A 317 -4.34 -30.84 28.76
N PRO A 318 -3.39 -31.06 29.72
CA PRO A 318 -2.68 -32.33 29.82
C PRO A 318 -3.60 -33.50 30.21
N VAL A 319 -3.42 -34.63 29.54
CA VAL A 319 -4.17 -35.86 29.80
C VAL A 319 -3.90 -36.43 31.21
N ASP A 320 -2.70 -36.21 31.75
CA ASP A 320 -2.27 -36.67 33.07
C ASP A 320 -2.95 -35.96 34.25
N LEU A 321 -3.71 -34.88 33.96
CA LEU A 321 -4.58 -34.25 34.97
C LEU A 321 -5.92 -34.97 35.16
N ILE A 322 -6.24 -35.95 34.32
CA ILE A 322 -7.44 -36.77 34.49
C ILE A 322 -7.17 -37.79 35.60
N ASP A 323 -8.09 -37.90 36.59
CA ASP A 323 -8.04 -38.91 37.63
C ASP A 323 -7.97 -40.32 36.99
N PRO A 324 -6.99 -41.16 37.31
CA PRO A 324 -6.91 -42.51 36.78
C PRO A 324 -8.16 -43.37 37.02
N ASN A 325 -8.97 -43.02 38.03
CA ASN A 325 -10.23 -43.67 38.33
C ASN A 325 -11.43 -43.12 37.56
N ALA A 326 -11.26 -42.02 36.84
CA ALA A 326 -12.28 -41.44 35.96
C ALA A 326 -12.37 -42.18 34.62
N THR A 327 -12.70 -43.47 34.69
CA THR A 327 -12.72 -44.39 33.53
C THR A 327 -13.57 -43.85 32.38
N SER A 328 -14.75 -43.31 32.67
CA SER A 328 -15.64 -42.70 31.65
C SER A 328 -15.00 -41.51 30.93
N ALA A 329 -14.20 -40.69 31.60
CA ALA A 329 -13.50 -39.59 31.00
C ALA A 329 -12.35 -40.08 30.06
N LEU A 330 -11.64 -41.12 30.49
CA LEU A 330 -10.57 -41.73 29.67
C LEU A 330 -11.14 -42.47 28.45
N GLU A 331 -12.26 -43.17 28.60
CA GLU A 331 -12.98 -43.83 27.51
C GLU A 331 -13.47 -42.76 26.49
N LEU A 332 -14.06 -41.66 26.98
CA LEU A 332 -14.52 -40.59 26.13
C LEU A 332 -13.34 -39.94 25.36
N LEU A 333 -12.21 -39.73 26.04
CA LEU A 333 -11.02 -39.17 25.41
C LEU A 333 -10.43 -40.11 24.35
N SER A 334 -10.55 -41.43 24.51
CA SER A 334 -10.08 -42.40 23.53
C SER A 334 -10.83 -42.31 22.17
N THR A 335 -11.97 -41.63 22.15
CA THR A 335 -12.76 -41.40 20.92
C THR A 335 -12.23 -40.28 20.03
N THR A 336 -11.20 -39.54 20.44
CA THR A 336 -10.56 -38.51 19.63
C THR A 336 -9.24 -38.94 19.02
N SER A 337 -8.96 -38.53 17.81
CA SER A 337 -7.65 -38.67 17.17
C SER A 337 -6.73 -37.46 17.40
N ASN A 338 -7.25 -36.34 17.97
CA ASN A 338 -6.55 -35.09 18.17
C ASN A 338 -5.94 -35.01 19.60
N ILE A 339 -5.03 -35.92 19.93
CA ILE A 339 -4.16 -35.79 21.11
C ILE A 339 -2.86 -35.13 20.64
N ILE A 340 -2.67 -33.90 21.02
CA ILE A 340 -1.53 -33.09 20.60
C ILE A 340 -0.27 -33.54 21.35
N ASP A 341 0.80 -33.82 20.58
CA ASP A 341 2.09 -34.32 21.08
C ASP A 341 1.96 -35.60 21.97
N GLY A 342 0.83 -36.32 21.85
CA GLY A 342 0.54 -37.49 22.69
C GLY A 342 0.28 -37.17 24.17
N LYS A 343 0.08 -35.85 24.51
CA LYS A 343 0.00 -35.40 25.91
C LYS A 343 -1.19 -34.49 26.20
N TYR A 344 -1.71 -33.80 25.22
CA TYR A 344 -2.70 -32.75 25.44
C TYR A 344 -3.97 -33.02 24.63
N PHE A 345 -5.14 -32.83 25.24
CA PHE A 345 -6.40 -32.78 24.53
C PHE A 345 -6.84 -31.35 24.30
N LEU A 346 -7.65 -31.12 23.24
CA LEU A 346 -8.23 -29.82 22.91
C LEU A 346 -9.38 -29.53 23.87
N SER A 347 -9.36 -28.32 24.43
CA SER A 347 -10.36 -27.82 25.35
C SER A 347 -11.16 -26.65 24.76
N GLY A 348 -12.39 -26.48 25.27
CA GLY A 348 -13.27 -25.39 24.88
C GLY A 348 -14.48 -25.32 25.81
N SER A 349 -15.61 -24.84 25.31
CA SER A 349 -16.89 -24.81 26.03
C SER A 349 -18.04 -25.24 25.12
N GLN A 350 -19.15 -25.67 25.73
CA GLN A 350 -20.36 -26.04 24.99
C GLN A 350 -20.91 -24.86 24.15
N ALA A 351 -20.80 -23.63 24.65
CA ALA A 351 -21.27 -22.44 23.94
C ALA A 351 -20.36 -22.09 22.74
N ASN A 352 -19.06 -22.40 22.81
CA ASN A 352 -18.06 -22.16 21.79
C ASN A 352 -17.20 -23.42 21.59
N PRO A 353 -17.71 -24.40 20.82
CA PRO A 353 -17.04 -25.68 20.61
C PRO A 353 -15.80 -25.57 19.69
N THR A 354 -15.57 -24.43 19.08
CA THR A 354 -14.37 -24.14 18.29
C THR A 354 -13.76 -22.81 18.72
N ASN A 355 -12.46 -22.67 18.57
CA ASN A 355 -11.73 -21.43 18.79
C ASN A 355 -10.47 -21.38 17.93
N VAL A 356 -9.97 -20.20 17.62
CA VAL A 356 -8.83 -19.99 16.71
C VAL A 356 -7.56 -20.72 17.17
N PHE A 357 -7.35 -20.89 18.48
CA PHE A 357 -6.16 -21.58 19.00
C PHE A 357 -6.27 -23.08 18.78
N ALA A 358 -7.41 -23.70 19.02
CA ALA A 358 -7.68 -25.10 18.71
C ALA A 358 -7.70 -25.33 17.17
N ASP A 359 -8.23 -24.39 16.40
CA ASP A 359 -8.21 -24.41 14.93
C ASP A 359 -6.78 -24.57 14.39
N ASN A 360 -5.83 -23.85 14.96
CA ASN A 360 -4.41 -23.97 14.58
C ASN A 360 -3.80 -25.35 14.82
N TYR A 361 -4.38 -26.17 15.70
CA TYR A 361 -3.93 -27.53 15.94
C TYR A 361 -4.66 -28.58 15.10
N ALA A 362 -5.95 -28.37 14.83
CA ALA A 362 -6.79 -29.47 14.38
C ALA A 362 -7.71 -29.15 13.18
N ALA A 363 -7.99 -27.90 12.86
CA ALA A 363 -8.92 -27.52 11.79
C ALA A 363 -8.34 -27.71 10.37
N GLY A 364 -7.08 -28.06 10.22
CA GLY A 364 -6.38 -28.25 8.96
C GLY A 364 -5.68 -26.97 8.47
N SER A 365 -5.44 -26.90 7.17
CA SER A 365 -4.65 -25.82 6.56
C SER A 365 -5.37 -25.18 5.36
N ILE A 366 -4.94 -23.98 5.04
CA ILE A 366 -5.41 -23.20 3.90
C ILE A 366 -4.22 -22.78 3.04
N LYS A 367 -4.33 -22.93 1.72
CA LYS A 367 -3.29 -22.54 0.79
C LYS A 367 -3.89 -21.64 -0.30
N TRP A 368 -3.45 -20.41 -0.33
CA TRP A 368 -3.73 -19.51 -1.44
C TRP A 368 -2.67 -19.67 -2.54
N THR A 369 -3.12 -19.79 -3.76
CA THR A 369 -2.29 -20.03 -4.95
C THR A 369 -2.59 -18.96 -5.99
N SER A 370 -1.55 -18.33 -6.57
CA SER A 370 -1.66 -17.47 -7.74
C SER A 370 -0.67 -17.90 -8.81
N ARG A 371 -1.12 -17.84 -10.05
CA ARG A 371 -0.33 -18.15 -11.26
C ARG A 371 -0.54 -17.00 -12.24
N GLN A 372 0.55 -16.41 -12.70
CA GLN A 372 0.52 -15.30 -13.63
C GLN A 372 1.42 -15.58 -14.81
N PHE A 373 0.89 -15.36 -16.01
CA PHE A 373 1.61 -15.43 -17.26
C PHE A 373 1.44 -14.11 -18.00
N GLN A 374 2.52 -13.49 -18.38
CA GLN A 374 2.56 -12.21 -19.06
C GLN A 374 3.36 -12.39 -20.34
N PHE A 375 2.81 -11.92 -21.44
CA PHE A 375 3.45 -11.99 -22.73
C PHE A 375 3.21 -10.69 -23.48
N ASP A 376 4.27 -10.13 -24.07
CA ASP A 376 4.16 -9.04 -25.01
C ASP A 376 5.15 -9.18 -26.15
N ALA A 377 4.74 -8.66 -27.30
CA ALA A 377 5.56 -8.61 -28.50
C ALA A 377 5.46 -7.22 -29.12
N GLY A 378 6.60 -6.65 -29.45
CA GLY A 378 6.70 -5.37 -30.11
C GLY A 378 7.38 -5.49 -31.47
N LEU A 379 7.00 -4.59 -32.36
CA LEU A 379 7.51 -4.46 -33.71
C LEU A 379 7.95 -3.03 -33.98
N ASP A 380 9.16 -2.84 -34.43
CA ASP A 380 9.72 -1.55 -34.81
C ASP A 380 10.09 -1.57 -36.29
N ILE A 381 9.56 -0.59 -37.06
CA ILE A 381 9.80 -0.46 -38.50
C ILE A 381 10.41 0.89 -38.81
N ASN A 382 11.61 0.89 -39.35
CA ASN A 382 12.24 2.10 -39.87
C ASN A 382 11.68 2.42 -41.28
N LEU A 383 11.07 3.58 -41.42
CA LEU A 383 10.43 4.09 -42.63
C LEU A 383 11.24 5.23 -43.29
N ASP A 384 12.52 5.38 -42.97
CA ASP A 384 13.40 6.44 -43.52
C ASP A 384 13.39 6.52 -45.05
N LYS A 385 13.11 5.41 -45.72
CA LYS A 385 12.98 5.39 -47.19
C LYS A 385 11.70 6.05 -47.71
N VAL A 386 10.66 6.11 -46.89
CA VAL A 386 9.41 6.78 -47.22
C VAL A 386 9.52 8.26 -46.87
N LEU A 387 9.96 8.55 -45.63
CA LEU A 387 10.22 9.89 -45.15
C LEU A 387 11.35 9.82 -44.13
N LYS A 388 12.41 10.61 -44.36
CA LYS A 388 13.57 10.64 -43.47
C LYS A 388 13.16 11.01 -42.04
N GLY A 389 13.48 10.18 -41.08
CA GLY A 389 13.12 10.34 -39.67
C GLY A 389 11.77 9.76 -39.26
N LEU A 390 11.09 9.05 -40.20
CA LEU A 390 9.82 8.37 -39.90
C LEU A 390 10.09 6.93 -39.43
N SER A 391 9.37 6.51 -38.41
CA SER A 391 9.29 5.11 -37.95
C SER A 391 7.88 4.75 -37.51
N PHE A 392 7.60 3.46 -37.47
CA PHE A 392 6.38 2.89 -36.91
C PHE A 392 6.73 1.88 -35.83
N ASN A 393 6.05 1.94 -34.68
CA ASN A 393 6.19 1.00 -33.59
C ASN A 393 4.81 0.43 -33.24
N ALA A 394 4.76 -0.85 -32.92
CA ALA A 394 3.56 -1.51 -32.43
C ALA A 394 3.89 -2.41 -31.24
N LEU A 395 2.97 -2.52 -30.32
CA LEU A 395 3.03 -3.41 -29.15
C LEU A 395 1.70 -4.13 -29.01
N PHE A 396 1.77 -5.43 -28.76
CA PHE A 396 0.61 -6.25 -28.40
C PHE A 396 0.97 -7.10 -27.17
N ALA A 397 0.07 -7.15 -26.19
CA ALA A 397 0.28 -7.91 -24.96
C ALA A 397 -0.97 -8.70 -24.57
N VAL A 398 -0.73 -9.88 -24.01
CA VAL A 398 -1.77 -10.73 -23.39
C VAL A 398 -1.22 -11.25 -22.08
N ASP A 399 -1.89 -10.87 -20.99
CA ASP A 399 -1.57 -11.35 -19.64
C ASP A 399 -2.75 -12.18 -19.11
N TYR A 400 -2.43 -13.26 -18.41
CA TYR A 400 -3.39 -14.11 -17.75
C TYR A 400 -2.96 -14.39 -16.31
N ALA A 401 -3.84 -14.16 -15.36
CA ALA A 401 -3.63 -14.44 -13.95
C ALA A 401 -4.79 -15.27 -13.40
N THR A 402 -4.47 -16.30 -12.63
CA THR A 402 -5.46 -17.06 -11.87
C THR A 402 -5.08 -17.07 -10.40
N SER A 403 -6.08 -17.07 -9.54
CA SER A 403 -5.88 -17.34 -8.12
C SER A 403 -7.02 -18.22 -7.58
N TYR A 404 -6.71 -19.02 -6.59
CA TYR A 404 -7.68 -19.85 -5.89
C TYR A 404 -7.13 -20.23 -4.51
N THR A 405 -8.04 -20.61 -3.63
CA THR A 405 -7.74 -21.09 -2.29
C THR A 405 -8.09 -22.57 -2.21
N THR A 406 -7.17 -23.39 -1.73
CA THR A 406 -7.44 -24.78 -1.36
C THR A 406 -7.39 -24.91 0.15
N SER A 407 -8.32 -25.68 0.72
CA SER A 407 -8.31 -25.95 2.17
C SER A 407 -8.65 -27.40 2.46
N PHE A 408 -8.09 -27.92 3.56
CA PHE A 408 -8.57 -29.10 4.26
C PHE A 408 -9.37 -28.59 5.45
N ASP A 409 -10.68 -28.90 5.46
CA ASP A 409 -11.64 -28.39 6.44
C ASP A 409 -11.94 -29.50 7.46
N ASN A 410 -10.98 -29.77 8.35
CA ASN A 410 -11.16 -30.76 9.39
C ASN A 410 -12.12 -30.23 10.46
N LYS A 411 -13.01 -31.13 10.92
CA LYS A 411 -13.73 -30.92 12.17
C LYS A 411 -12.97 -31.63 13.28
N TYR A 412 -13.07 -31.13 14.49
CA TYR A 412 -12.41 -31.67 15.64
C TYR A 412 -13.33 -31.64 16.85
N ALA A 413 -13.15 -32.61 17.77
CA ALA A 413 -13.80 -32.60 19.06
C ALA A 413 -12.99 -31.78 20.07
N ILE A 414 -13.70 -31.07 20.95
CA ILE A 414 -13.15 -30.47 22.16
C ILE A 414 -13.75 -31.13 23.38
N PHE A 415 -13.03 -31.04 24.52
CA PHE A 415 -13.46 -31.58 25.78
C PHE A 415 -13.55 -30.50 26.83
N VAL A 416 -14.69 -30.49 27.56
CA VAL A 416 -14.93 -29.59 28.69
C VAL A 416 -14.67 -30.34 29.98
N PRO A 417 -13.63 -29.98 30.76
CA PRO A 417 -13.29 -30.69 31.97
C PRO A 417 -14.17 -30.29 33.15
N THR A 418 -14.57 -31.31 33.98
CA THR A 418 -15.09 -31.11 35.32
C THR A 418 -13.99 -31.37 36.34
N TRP A 419 -13.68 -30.31 37.11
CA TRP A 419 -12.59 -30.32 38.07
C TRP A 419 -13.06 -30.70 39.49
N ALA A 420 -12.24 -31.47 40.18
CA ALA A 420 -12.33 -31.69 41.63
C ALA A 420 -10.99 -31.36 42.29
N ASN A 421 -11.03 -31.00 43.57
CA ASN A 421 -9.82 -30.79 44.35
C ASN A 421 -9.74 -31.84 45.47
N TYR A 422 -8.73 -32.68 45.45
CA TYR A 422 -8.46 -33.67 46.45
C TYR A 422 -7.18 -33.31 47.23
N ASN A 423 -7.38 -32.85 48.47
CA ASN A 423 -6.26 -32.49 49.37
C ASN A 423 -5.29 -31.46 48.76
N GLY A 424 -5.84 -30.44 48.07
CA GLY A 424 -5.05 -29.39 47.47
C GLY A 424 -4.52 -29.73 46.05
N LYS A 425 -4.80 -30.91 45.52
CA LYS A 425 -4.48 -31.27 44.14
C LYS A 425 -5.71 -31.27 43.26
N ASP A 426 -5.70 -30.44 42.24
CA ASP A 426 -6.75 -30.43 41.23
C ASP A 426 -6.60 -31.61 40.27
N VAL A 427 -7.69 -32.29 40.02
CA VAL A 427 -7.80 -33.37 39.03
C VAL A 427 -9.09 -33.25 38.24
N ILE A 428 -9.11 -33.79 37.03
CA ILE A 428 -10.30 -33.85 36.19
C ILE A 428 -11.02 -35.15 36.47
N VAL A 429 -12.26 -35.09 36.97
CA VAL A 429 -13.08 -36.23 37.35
C VAL A 429 -14.12 -36.59 36.28
N ALA A 430 -14.43 -35.70 35.33
CA ALA A 430 -15.28 -35.98 34.20
C ALA A 430 -14.94 -35.11 33.01
N LEU A 431 -15.28 -35.57 31.82
CA LEU A 431 -15.21 -34.82 30.58
C LEU A 431 -16.57 -34.83 29.88
N SER A 432 -16.99 -33.70 29.27
CA SER A 432 -18.00 -33.70 28.22
C SER A 432 -17.33 -33.46 26.88
N LYS A 433 -17.80 -34.15 25.84
CA LYS A 433 -17.29 -34.00 24.46
C LYS A 433 -18.24 -33.15 23.63
N GLU A 434 -17.71 -32.16 22.96
CA GLU A 434 -18.43 -31.34 22.02
C GLU A 434 -17.81 -31.50 20.63
N GLY A 435 -18.64 -31.75 19.64
CA GLY A 435 -18.18 -31.98 18.27
C GLY A 435 -17.65 -33.41 18.03
N ASN A 436 -17.24 -33.66 16.82
CA ASN A 436 -16.63 -34.95 16.41
C ASN A 436 -15.43 -34.69 15.51
N ASP A 437 -14.47 -35.60 15.56
CA ASP A 437 -13.33 -35.60 14.63
C ASP A 437 -13.79 -36.07 13.25
N GLU A 438 -13.56 -35.28 12.26
CA GLU A 438 -13.82 -35.62 10.87
C GLU A 438 -12.71 -35.04 9.98
N LYS A 439 -12.01 -35.86 9.25
CA LYS A 439 -11.01 -35.42 8.27
C LYS A 439 -11.54 -35.67 6.87
N PRO A 440 -12.00 -34.64 6.14
CA PRO A 440 -12.46 -34.79 4.78
C PRO A 440 -11.31 -35.32 3.91
N GLY A 441 -11.60 -36.35 3.11
CA GLY A 441 -10.62 -36.94 2.18
C GLY A 441 -10.36 -36.09 0.95
N THR A 442 -11.14 -35.00 0.73
CA THR A 442 -11.07 -34.12 -0.43
C THR A 442 -10.74 -32.69 -0.05
N GLN A 443 -9.93 -32.06 -0.88
CA GLN A 443 -9.62 -30.63 -0.79
C GLN A 443 -10.85 -29.81 -1.19
N ASN A 444 -11.17 -28.80 -0.39
CA ASN A 444 -12.12 -27.76 -0.79
C ASN A 444 -11.39 -26.68 -1.61
N ILE A 445 -11.99 -26.25 -2.74
CA ILE A 445 -11.49 -25.19 -3.59
C ILE A 445 -12.48 -24.04 -3.54
N SER A 446 -12.00 -22.84 -3.19
CA SER A 446 -12.81 -21.64 -3.06
C SER A 446 -12.06 -20.41 -3.58
N GLY A 447 -12.78 -19.29 -3.72
CA GLY A 447 -12.20 -18.01 -4.10
C GLY A 447 -11.49 -18.03 -5.46
N SER A 448 -11.93 -18.89 -6.39
CA SER A 448 -11.36 -18.95 -7.73
C SER A 448 -11.64 -17.65 -8.48
N SER A 449 -10.58 -17.04 -8.96
CA SER A 449 -10.65 -15.84 -9.80
C SER A 449 -9.65 -15.94 -10.93
N ASP A 450 -10.05 -15.49 -12.11
CA ASP A 450 -9.16 -15.29 -13.24
C ASP A 450 -9.27 -13.86 -13.76
N LYS A 451 -8.16 -13.38 -14.28
CA LYS A 451 -8.00 -12.03 -14.83
C LYS A 451 -7.23 -12.13 -16.13
N GLN A 452 -7.82 -11.63 -17.19
CA GLN A 452 -7.15 -11.50 -18.49
C GLN A 452 -6.98 -10.03 -18.83
N THR A 453 -5.77 -9.65 -19.27
CA THR A 453 -5.49 -8.30 -19.77
C THR A 453 -4.98 -8.40 -21.19
N ILE A 454 -5.61 -7.66 -22.12
CA ILE A 454 -5.13 -7.47 -23.48
C ILE A 454 -4.78 -6.00 -23.63
N ALA A 455 -3.55 -5.70 -24.08
CA ALA A 455 -3.11 -4.34 -24.33
C ALA A 455 -2.50 -4.22 -25.71
N PHE A 456 -2.66 -3.05 -26.32
CA PHE A 456 -2.12 -2.74 -27.62
C PHE A 456 -1.71 -1.28 -27.73
N SER A 457 -0.70 -1.02 -28.57
CA SER A 457 -0.40 0.32 -29.06
C SER A 457 0.17 0.24 -30.47
N GLY A 458 -0.11 1.27 -31.27
CA GLY A 458 0.50 1.46 -32.58
C GLY A 458 0.78 2.94 -32.78
N GLN A 459 2.04 3.28 -33.12
CA GLN A 459 2.45 4.66 -33.21
C GLN A 459 3.33 4.92 -34.43
N PHE A 460 3.09 6.06 -35.09
CA PHE A 460 4.00 6.65 -36.04
C PHE A 460 4.83 7.73 -35.32
N ASN A 461 6.14 7.66 -35.48
CA ASN A 461 7.07 8.65 -34.93
C ASN A 461 7.81 9.32 -36.07
N TYR A 462 7.94 10.62 -35.96
CA TYR A 462 8.75 11.45 -36.84
C TYR A 462 9.76 12.24 -36.04
N ARG A 463 11.02 12.22 -36.45
CA ARG A 463 12.09 13.03 -35.82
C ARG A 463 13.07 13.49 -36.90
N ASN A 464 13.26 14.81 -37.01
CA ASN A 464 14.20 15.38 -37.96
C ASN A 464 14.81 16.68 -37.45
N THR A 465 15.99 17.03 -37.94
CA THR A 465 16.68 18.29 -37.66
C THR A 465 16.83 19.05 -38.95
N PHE A 466 16.25 20.24 -39.02
CA PHE A 466 16.32 21.13 -40.17
C PHE A 466 17.33 22.23 -39.92
N GLY A 467 18.17 22.54 -40.94
CA GLY A 467 19.18 23.61 -40.85
C GLY A 467 20.20 23.37 -39.71
N GLY A 468 20.30 22.16 -39.13
CA GLY A 468 21.19 21.84 -38.02
C GLY A 468 20.79 22.45 -36.65
N VAL A 469 19.67 23.21 -36.59
CA VAL A 469 19.24 23.96 -35.40
C VAL A 469 17.77 23.80 -35.02
N HIS A 470 16.91 23.39 -35.96
CA HIS A 470 15.50 23.22 -35.73
C HIS A 470 15.19 21.74 -35.56
N ASN A 471 15.02 21.28 -34.36
CA ASN A 471 14.66 19.90 -34.06
C ASN A 471 13.15 19.77 -33.93
N VAL A 472 12.56 18.90 -34.76
CA VAL A 472 11.11 18.64 -34.78
C VAL A 472 10.89 17.18 -34.45
N SER A 473 9.93 16.91 -33.60
CA SER A 473 9.40 15.58 -33.35
C SER A 473 7.88 15.56 -33.43
N GLY A 474 7.33 14.44 -33.88
CA GLY A 474 5.90 14.22 -33.90
C GLY A 474 5.60 12.75 -33.61
N MET A 475 4.51 12.48 -32.92
CA MET A 475 4.03 11.13 -32.69
C MET A 475 2.50 11.13 -32.78
N LEU A 476 1.97 10.19 -33.56
CA LEU A 476 0.55 9.86 -33.58
C LEU A 476 0.42 8.43 -33.05
N ILE A 477 -0.33 8.24 -31.97
CA ILE A 477 -0.47 6.97 -31.31
C ILE A 477 -1.93 6.61 -31.05
N ALA A 478 -2.29 5.36 -31.36
CA ALA A 478 -3.48 4.71 -30.84
C ALA A 478 -3.05 3.67 -29.81
N ASN A 479 -3.60 3.75 -28.60
CA ASN A 479 -3.29 2.82 -27.51
C ASN A 479 -4.53 2.47 -26.72
N GLY A 480 -4.46 1.32 -26.06
CA GLY A 480 -5.53 0.89 -25.19
C GLY A 480 -5.29 -0.47 -24.56
N TYR A 481 -6.14 -0.79 -23.62
CA TYR A 481 -6.18 -2.11 -22.99
C TYR A 481 -7.60 -2.48 -22.58
N GLN A 482 -7.82 -3.77 -22.43
CA GLN A 482 -9.05 -4.34 -21.90
C GLN A 482 -8.68 -5.39 -20.84
N GLN A 483 -9.36 -5.32 -19.70
CA GLN A 483 -9.21 -6.27 -18.62
C GLN A 483 -10.56 -6.93 -18.33
N THR A 484 -10.58 -8.26 -18.36
CA THR A 484 -11.72 -9.09 -17.96
C THR A 484 -11.38 -9.77 -16.65
N ILE A 485 -12.27 -9.69 -15.68
CA ILE A 485 -12.13 -10.34 -14.37
C ILE A 485 -13.34 -11.27 -14.19
N SER A 486 -13.09 -12.51 -13.77
CA SER A 486 -14.17 -13.45 -13.48
C SER A 486 -15.16 -12.89 -12.47
N GLN A 487 -16.44 -13.24 -12.63
CA GLN A 487 -17.55 -12.77 -11.81
C GLN A 487 -17.87 -11.25 -11.92
N GLN A 488 -17.14 -10.50 -12.75
CA GLN A 488 -17.48 -9.12 -13.09
C GLN A 488 -18.09 -9.04 -14.48
N TYR A 489 -19.30 -8.48 -14.55
CA TYR A 489 -20.02 -8.36 -15.82
C TYR A 489 -19.36 -7.36 -16.77
N HIS A 490 -18.92 -6.21 -16.23
CA HIS A 490 -18.31 -5.15 -17.01
C HIS A 490 -16.79 -5.30 -17.08
N ARG A 491 -16.25 -5.11 -18.28
CA ARG A 491 -14.80 -5.10 -18.53
C ARG A 491 -14.25 -3.72 -18.22
N ILE A 492 -13.05 -3.70 -17.66
CA ILE A 492 -12.28 -2.45 -17.52
C ILE A 492 -11.59 -2.21 -18.87
N SER A 493 -11.89 -1.10 -19.52
CA SER A 493 -11.33 -0.76 -20.84
C SER A 493 -10.81 0.67 -20.86
N ASN A 494 -9.74 0.88 -21.61
CA ASN A 494 -9.20 2.21 -21.91
C ASN A 494 -8.78 2.22 -23.38
N ALA A 495 -9.15 3.27 -24.13
CA ALA A 495 -8.73 3.45 -25.50
C ALA A 495 -8.56 4.94 -25.80
N ASN A 496 -7.44 5.27 -26.40
CA ASN A 496 -7.08 6.65 -26.69
C ASN A 496 -6.45 6.77 -28.08
N LEU A 497 -6.72 7.91 -28.73
CA LEU A 497 -5.95 8.37 -29.87
C LEU A 497 -5.20 9.63 -29.42
N ALA A 498 -3.89 9.66 -29.54
CA ALA A 498 -3.10 10.76 -29.02
C ALA A 498 -2.08 11.27 -30.03
N LEU A 499 -1.80 12.56 -29.93
CA LEU A 499 -0.86 13.30 -30.76
C LEU A 499 0.16 14.00 -29.86
N GLN A 500 1.44 13.91 -30.24
CA GLN A 500 2.52 14.70 -29.65
C GLN A 500 3.23 15.46 -30.75
N LEU A 501 3.49 16.75 -30.53
CA LEU A 501 4.27 17.62 -31.40
C LEU A 501 5.33 18.34 -30.57
N GLY A 502 6.60 18.05 -30.83
CA GLY A 502 7.75 18.62 -30.13
C GLY A 502 8.59 19.46 -31.09
N TYR A 503 9.02 20.60 -30.59
CA TYR A 503 9.94 21.48 -31.28
C TYR A 503 11.00 22.00 -30.32
N ASN A 504 12.28 22.02 -30.73
CA ASN A 504 13.28 22.79 -30.03
C ASN A 504 14.20 23.53 -31.01
N TYR A 505 14.56 24.75 -30.67
CA TYR A 505 15.51 25.58 -31.39
C TYR A 505 16.85 25.56 -30.68
N ARG A 506 17.90 24.99 -31.36
CA ARG A 506 19.28 24.89 -30.87
C ARG A 506 19.38 24.22 -29.49
N GLN A 507 18.43 23.35 -29.11
CA GLN A 507 18.34 22.76 -27.75
C GLN A 507 18.28 23.84 -26.63
N ARG A 508 17.76 25.04 -26.95
CA ARG A 508 17.65 26.19 -26.05
C ARG A 508 16.20 26.49 -25.69
N TYR A 509 15.33 26.62 -26.68
CA TYR A 509 13.90 26.88 -26.51
C TYR A 509 13.14 25.65 -26.94
N TYR A 510 12.24 25.19 -26.09
CA TYR A 510 11.44 23.97 -26.28
C TYR A 510 9.96 24.30 -26.24
N ALA A 511 9.19 23.67 -27.10
CA ALA A 511 7.73 23.64 -27.05
C ALA A 511 7.29 22.19 -27.30
N ASP A 512 6.46 21.66 -26.41
CA ASP A 512 5.91 20.30 -26.52
C ASP A 512 4.40 20.39 -26.35
N PHE A 513 3.65 19.99 -27.36
CA PHE A 513 2.20 19.94 -27.35
C PHE A 513 1.76 18.49 -27.40
N ASP A 514 1.00 18.07 -26.40
CA ASP A 514 0.43 16.73 -26.29
C ASP A 514 -1.09 16.86 -26.24
N ALA A 515 -1.80 15.96 -26.91
CA ALA A 515 -3.25 15.89 -26.86
C ALA A 515 -3.73 14.45 -26.96
N ALA A 516 -4.72 14.06 -26.17
CA ALA A 516 -5.37 12.77 -26.26
C ALA A 516 -6.88 12.91 -26.41
N LEU A 517 -7.44 12.23 -27.39
CA LEU A 517 -8.88 11.99 -27.52
C LEU A 517 -9.19 10.75 -26.70
N VAL A 518 -9.86 10.92 -25.57
CA VAL A 518 -10.25 9.84 -24.65
C VAL A 518 -11.69 9.41 -24.91
N HIS A 519 -11.96 8.11 -24.77
CA HIS A 519 -13.29 7.53 -24.92
C HIS A 519 -13.71 6.80 -23.64
N SER A 520 -14.96 7.00 -23.19
CA SER A 520 -15.54 6.27 -22.05
C SER A 520 -16.93 5.73 -22.37
N ALA A 521 -17.12 4.44 -22.20
CA ALA A 521 -18.43 3.80 -22.29
C ALA A 521 -19.31 4.01 -21.03
N LYS A 522 -18.77 4.60 -19.96
CA LYS A 522 -19.51 4.94 -18.73
C LYS A 522 -20.49 6.09 -18.92
N LEU A 523 -20.32 6.90 -19.97
CA LEU A 523 -21.11 8.09 -20.27
C LEU A 523 -22.16 7.86 -21.36
N ALA A 524 -23.17 8.74 -21.40
CA ALA A 524 -24.20 8.70 -22.42
C ALA A 524 -23.65 8.94 -23.82
N GLU A 525 -24.35 8.48 -24.85
CA GLU A 525 -24.01 8.76 -26.23
C GLU A 525 -24.00 10.29 -26.46
N GLY A 526 -22.97 10.81 -27.16
CA GLY A 526 -22.71 12.22 -27.29
C GLY A 526 -21.75 12.82 -26.24
N HIS A 527 -21.59 12.20 -25.09
CA HIS A 527 -20.68 12.63 -24.02
C HIS A 527 -19.48 11.69 -23.82
N ARG A 528 -19.35 10.64 -24.61
CA ARG A 528 -18.33 9.58 -24.47
C ARG A 528 -16.93 10.00 -24.87
N ASN A 529 -16.76 11.11 -25.56
CA ASN A 529 -15.46 11.53 -26.07
C ASN A 529 -15.07 12.89 -25.53
N ALA A 530 -13.81 13.05 -25.13
CA ALA A 530 -13.27 14.33 -24.69
C ALA A 530 -11.82 14.50 -25.15
N LEU A 531 -11.44 15.75 -25.44
CA LEU A 531 -10.06 16.11 -25.80
C LEU A 531 -9.31 16.58 -24.54
N SER A 532 -8.15 15.99 -24.31
CA SER A 532 -7.23 16.29 -23.19
C SER A 532 -5.96 16.95 -23.74
N PRO A 533 -5.88 18.28 -23.82
CA PRO A 533 -4.70 19.00 -24.33
C PRO A 533 -3.70 19.33 -23.23
N SER A 534 -2.42 19.40 -23.59
CA SER A 534 -1.32 19.87 -22.76
C SER A 534 -0.30 20.64 -23.58
N LEU A 535 0.22 21.73 -23.03
CA LEU A 535 1.30 22.51 -23.62
C LEU A 535 2.40 22.70 -22.58
N THR A 536 3.63 22.36 -22.96
CA THR A 536 4.83 22.59 -22.17
C THR A 536 5.81 23.48 -22.93
N LEU A 537 6.27 24.53 -22.28
CA LEU A 537 7.32 25.40 -22.78
C LEU A 537 8.58 25.24 -21.92
N GLY A 538 9.73 25.11 -22.57
CA GLY A 538 11.01 24.94 -21.88
C GLY A 538 12.06 25.95 -22.37
N TRP A 539 12.90 26.38 -21.44
CA TRP A 539 14.02 27.27 -21.71
C TRP A 539 15.28 26.74 -21.03
N ARG A 540 16.27 26.35 -21.84
CA ARG A 540 17.59 25.99 -21.33
C ARG A 540 18.44 27.24 -21.20
N LEU A 541 18.45 27.82 -20.02
CA LEU A 541 19.14 29.05 -19.67
C LEU A 541 20.66 28.89 -19.78
N SER A 542 21.21 27.74 -19.53
CA SER A 542 22.65 27.45 -19.63
C SER A 542 23.22 27.59 -21.04
N GLU A 543 22.38 27.56 -22.09
CA GLU A 543 22.81 27.78 -23.48
C GLU A 543 22.74 29.25 -23.89
N GLU A 544 22.28 30.13 -23.01
CA GLU A 544 22.27 31.58 -23.26
C GLU A 544 23.67 32.18 -23.11
N GLY A 545 23.99 33.21 -23.93
CA GLY A 545 25.31 33.82 -23.97
C GLY A 545 25.78 34.36 -22.62
N PHE A 546 24.85 34.72 -21.73
CA PHE A 546 25.17 35.25 -20.39
C PHE A 546 25.43 34.16 -19.35
N LEU A 547 25.13 32.88 -19.61
CA LEU A 547 25.36 31.76 -18.70
C LEU A 547 26.28 30.67 -19.30
N LYS A 548 26.48 30.65 -20.61
CA LYS A 548 27.16 29.56 -21.33
C LYS A 548 28.58 29.26 -20.82
N ASP A 549 29.30 30.31 -20.40
CA ASP A 549 30.65 30.17 -19.87
C ASP A 549 30.72 30.26 -18.35
N SER A 550 29.60 29.99 -17.67
CA SER A 550 29.53 29.99 -16.21
C SER A 550 30.41 28.86 -15.61
N PRO A 551 31.29 29.14 -14.65
CA PRO A 551 32.05 28.08 -13.97
C PRO A 551 31.20 27.29 -12.94
N VAL A 552 29.98 27.75 -12.68
CA VAL A 552 29.07 27.22 -11.66
C VAL A 552 27.96 26.38 -12.29
N ILE A 553 27.41 26.81 -13.43
CA ILE A 553 26.24 26.22 -14.05
C ILE A 553 26.66 25.39 -15.26
N ASP A 554 26.49 24.07 -15.13
CA ASP A 554 26.76 23.12 -16.22
C ASP A 554 25.55 22.95 -17.13
N ASP A 555 24.34 22.89 -16.53
CA ASP A 555 23.07 22.83 -17.23
C ASP A 555 21.98 23.47 -16.35
N LEU A 556 21.10 24.23 -16.95
CA LEU A 556 19.96 24.87 -16.28
C LEU A 556 18.78 24.92 -17.23
N MET A 557 17.77 24.08 -16.93
CA MET A 557 16.51 23.99 -17.67
C MET A 557 15.35 24.45 -16.79
N PHE A 558 14.57 25.38 -17.29
CA PHE A 558 13.30 25.80 -16.71
C PHE A 558 12.17 25.44 -17.67
N SER A 559 11.04 24.92 -17.15
CA SER A 559 9.86 24.63 -17.97
C SER A 559 8.57 24.96 -17.23
N VAL A 560 7.55 25.33 -17.98
CA VAL A 560 6.19 25.54 -17.49
C VAL A 560 5.21 24.73 -18.33
N SER A 561 4.19 24.16 -17.68
CA SER A 561 3.19 23.33 -18.33
C SER A 561 1.78 23.72 -17.90
N GLY A 562 0.85 23.71 -18.86
CA GLY A 562 -0.58 23.84 -18.63
C GLY A 562 -1.32 22.68 -19.28
N SER A 563 -2.20 21.99 -18.54
CA SER A 563 -2.86 20.77 -19.03
C SER A 563 -4.31 20.69 -18.55
N ILE A 564 -5.15 20.08 -19.39
CA ILE A 564 -6.51 19.63 -19.03
C ILE A 564 -6.58 18.15 -19.40
N LEU A 565 -6.80 17.30 -18.42
CA LEU A 565 -6.92 15.85 -18.63
C LEU A 565 -8.31 15.39 -18.17
N ASN A 566 -9.07 14.81 -19.10
CA ASN A 566 -10.38 14.26 -18.83
C ASN A 566 -10.25 12.80 -18.39
N GLN A 567 -10.96 12.41 -17.33
CA GLN A 567 -10.86 11.08 -16.76
C GLN A 567 -12.23 10.54 -16.35
N ASP A 568 -12.37 9.22 -16.40
CA ASP A 568 -13.56 8.44 -16.04
C ASP A 568 -13.31 7.44 -14.92
N ILE A 569 -12.12 7.44 -14.32
CA ILE A 569 -11.75 6.51 -13.24
C ILE A 569 -12.52 6.77 -11.95
N ASP A 570 -12.85 8.04 -11.70
CA ASP A 570 -13.65 8.47 -10.54
C ASP A 570 -15.14 8.71 -10.89
N LEU A 571 -15.59 8.28 -12.08
CA LEU A 571 -17.02 8.24 -12.40
C LEU A 571 -17.66 7.06 -11.67
N VAL A 572 -17.93 7.25 -10.40
CA VAL A 572 -18.45 6.24 -9.48
C VAL A 572 -19.35 6.88 -8.43
N VAL A 573 -20.39 6.15 -8.02
CA VAL A 573 -21.30 6.49 -6.91
C VAL A 573 -21.54 5.22 -6.10
N GLY A 574 -21.08 5.20 -4.84
CA GLY A 574 -20.98 3.97 -4.06
C GLY A 574 -20.14 2.92 -4.79
N ASP A 575 -20.68 1.74 -5.02
CA ASP A 575 -20.02 0.65 -5.76
C ASP A 575 -20.39 0.63 -7.27
N ASN A 576 -21.16 1.62 -7.76
CA ASN A 576 -21.64 1.65 -9.13
C ASN A 576 -20.77 2.56 -10.01
N GLU A 577 -20.32 2.02 -11.16
CA GLU A 577 -19.48 2.71 -12.12
C GLU A 577 -20.15 2.89 -13.50
N PHE A 578 -21.17 2.06 -13.82
CA PHE A 578 -21.76 2.01 -15.15
C PHE A 578 -23.21 2.50 -15.14
N TYR A 579 -23.64 3.06 -16.25
CA TYR A 579 -25.00 3.56 -16.45
C TYR A 579 -25.48 4.58 -15.40
N LEU A 580 -24.54 5.35 -14.82
CA LEU A 580 -24.84 6.37 -13.82
C LEU A 580 -25.75 7.47 -14.36
N TYR A 581 -25.76 7.66 -15.68
CA TYR A 581 -26.61 8.60 -16.38
C TYR A 581 -28.07 8.12 -16.56
N LYS A 582 -28.33 6.81 -16.35
CA LYS A 582 -29.68 6.23 -16.51
C LYS A 582 -30.47 6.22 -15.21
N SER A 583 -31.80 6.34 -15.34
CA SER A 583 -32.73 6.05 -14.23
C SER A 583 -32.62 4.59 -13.81
N VAL A 584 -32.76 4.34 -12.53
CA VAL A 584 -32.74 2.99 -11.94
C VAL A 584 -34.06 2.73 -11.22
N TRP A 585 -34.63 1.58 -11.53
CA TRP A 585 -35.86 1.11 -10.94
C TRP A 585 -35.64 -0.23 -10.27
N THR A 586 -36.10 -0.38 -9.04
CA THR A 586 -35.93 -1.59 -8.23
C THR A 586 -37.31 -2.13 -7.82
N GLN A 587 -37.45 -3.43 -7.86
CA GLN A 587 -38.64 -4.10 -7.32
C GLN A 587 -38.41 -4.41 -5.84
N ASN A 588 -39.30 -3.93 -5.01
CA ASN A 588 -39.30 -4.19 -3.56
C ASN A 588 -40.46 -5.12 -3.18
N ASP A 589 -40.31 -5.83 -2.06
CA ASP A 589 -41.37 -6.59 -1.44
C ASP A 589 -42.41 -5.64 -0.84
N GLY A 590 -43.66 -6.00 -1.02
CA GLY A 590 -44.66 -5.02 -1.05
C GLY A 590 -45.48 -4.80 0.19
N TYR A 591 -46.47 -3.95 -0.03
CA TYR A 591 -47.51 -3.63 0.91
C TYR A 591 -48.58 -4.70 0.90
N ALA A 592 -49.01 -5.14 2.08
CA ALA A 592 -50.32 -5.78 2.26
C ALA A 592 -51.39 -4.68 2.43
N TRP A 593 -52.34 -4.62 1.52
CA TRP A 593 -53.53 -3.80 1.71
C TRP A 593 -54.58 -4.65 2.46
N TYR A 594 -54.89 -4.28 3.68
CA TYR A 594 -55.75 -5.08 4.57
C TYR A 594 -55.20 -6.51 4.78
N ASP A 595 -56.06 -7.49 4.79
CA ASP A 595 -55.72 -8.90 5.01
C ASP A 595 -55.22 -9.65 3.76
N GLY A 596 -54.89 -8.90 2.71
CA GLY A 596 -54.39 -9.51 1.44
C GLY A 596 -52.91 -9.83 1.47
N PRO A 597 -52.42 -10.70 0.55
CA PRO A 597 -51.00 -10.96 0.41
C PRO A 597 -50.26 -9.68 -0.01
N ALA A 598 -49.02 -9.50 0.49
CA ALA A 598 -48.17 -8.38 0.11
C ALA A 598 -47.87 -8.40 -1.39
N GLY A 599 -48.25 -7.34 -2.09
CA GLY A 599 -47.93 -7.14 -3.52
C GLY A 599 -46.54 -6.55 -3.69
N LYS A 600 -45.81 -6.97 -4.73
CA LYS A 600 -44.58 -6.31 -5.10
C LYS A 600 -44.83 -4.95 -5.75
N TYR A 601 -43.96 -3.99 -5.51
CA TYR A 601 -44.03 -2.66 -6.13
C TYR A 601 -42.66 -2.25 -6.69
N THR A 602 -42.68 -1.40 -7.69
CA THR A 602 -41.47 -0.88 -8.33
C THR A 602 -41.28 0.57 -7.88
N ILE A 603 -40.06 0.88 -7.43
CA ILE A 603 -39.64 2.23 -7.04
C ILE A 603 -38.51 2.73 -7.91
N SER A 604 -38.43 4.04 -8.08
CA SER A 604 -37.23 4.70 -8.58
C SER A 604 -36.19 4.81 -7.47
N THR A 605 -34.96 4.43 -7.75
CA THR A 605 -33.83 4.61 -6.83
C THR A 605 -32.87 5.67 -7.33
N ARG A 606 -33.01 6.11 -8.58
CA ARG A 606 -32.21 7.18 -9.19
C ARG A 606 -32.91 7.76 -10.42
N GLY A 607 -32.86 9.07 -10.58
CA GLY A 607 -33.27 9.77 -11.80
C GLY A 607 -32.26 9.69 -12.95
N GLU A 608 -32.64 10.18 -14.11
CA GLU A 608 -31.83 10.18 -15.33
C GLU A 608 -31.10 11.51 -15.52
N ASN A 609 -29.82 11.46 -15.97
CA ASN A 609 -29.03 12.62 -16.38
C ASN A 609 -28.07 12.24 -17.51
N ASP A 610 -28.52 12.38 -18.75
CA ASP A 610 -27.66 12.14 -19.94
C ASP A 610 -26.51 13.18 -20.08
N GLY A 611 -26.56 14.30 -19.35
CA GLY A 611 -25.54 15.35 -19.36
C GLY A 611 -24.30 15.08 -18.52
N LEU A 612 -24.17 13.88 -17.91
CA LEU A 612 -22.96 13.52 -17.19
C LEU A 612 -21.73 13.58 -18.09
N SER A 613 -20.64 14.09 -17.53
CA SER A 613 -19.37 14.34 -18.24
C SER A 613 -18.18 13.77 -17.50
N PHE A 614 -17.02 13.79 -18.19
CA PHE A 614 -15.73 13.45 -17.56
C PHE A 614 -15.41 14.34 -16.39
N ILE A 615 -14.74 13.78 -15.39
CA ILE A 615 -14.07 14.54 -14.34
C ILE A 615 -12.78 15.12 -14.96
N GLN A 616 -12.45 16.38 -14.64
CA GLN A 616 -11.32 17.06 -15.23
C GLN A 616 -10.20 17.30 -14.22
N ARG A 617 -8.98 16.90 -14.56
CA ARG A 617 -7.75 17.37 -13.93
C ARG A 617 -7.23 18.56 -14.70
N LYS A 618 -7.25 19.75 -14.09
CA LYS A 618 -6.64 20.96 -14.61
C LYS A 618 -5.36 21.22 -13.85
N GLU A 619 -4.25 21.31 -14.57
CA GLU A 619 -2.93 21.43 -13.95
C GLU A 619 -2.14 22.58 -14.52
N PHE A 620 -1.48 23.31 -13.63
CA PHE A 620 -0.34 24.16 -13.92
C PHE A 620 0.88 23.65 -13.15
N SER A 621 2.02 23.53 -13.84
CA SER A 621 3.28 23.19 -13.17
C SER A 621 4.45 24.00 -13.72
N ALA A 622 5.42 24.31 -12.83
CA ALA A 622 6.69 24.94 -13.16
C ALA A 622 7.82 24.05 -12.64
N ASN A 623 8.80 23.76 -13.47
CA ASN A 623 9.84 22.79 -13.18
C ASN A 623 11.22 23.39 -13.42
N LEU A 624 12.15 23.12 -12.54
CA LEU A 624 13.55 23.50 -12.60
C LEU A 624 14.42 22.25 -12.56
N ARG A 625 15.35 22.16 -13.51
CA ARG A 625 16.40 21.13 -13.50
C ARG A 625 17.74 21.83 -13.64
N ALA A 626 18.67 21.53 -12.72
CA ALA A 626 19.98 22.16 -12.68
C ALA A 626 21.09 21.12 -12.45
N SER A 627 22.23 21.35 -13.10
CA SER A 627 23.52 20.68 -12.81
C SER A 627 24.55 21.76 -12.58
N LEU A 628 25.26 21.67 -11.45
CA LEU A 628 26.14 22.71 -10.94
C LEU A 628 27.53 22.13 -10.62
N TRP A 629 28.58 22.97 -10.82
CA TRP A 629 29.98 22.67 -10.44
C TRP A 629 30.47 21.31 -10.99
N GLN A 630 30.38 21.10 -12.30
CA GLN A 630 30.82 19.86 -12.98
C GLN A 630 30.06 18.63 -12.46
N LYS A 631 28.74 18.76 -12.31
CA LYS A 631 27.81 17.76 -11.76
C LYS A 631 28.08 17.39 -10.31
N LEU A 632 28.75 18.26 -9.54
CA LEU A 632 28.88 18.10 -8.10
C LEU A 632 27.50 18.11 -7.44
N ILE A 633 26.62 19.03 -7.86
CA ILE A 633 25.24 19.13 -7.36
C ILE A 633 24.27 19.06 -8.53
N THR A 634 23.27 18.18 -8.43
CA THR A 634 22.12 18.16 -9.34
C THR A 634 20.84 18.45 -8.56
N VAL A 635 19.95 19.23 -9.16
CA VAL A 635 18.67 19.64 -8.57
C VAL A 635 17.57 19.38 -9.58
N ASP A 636 16.53 18.69 -9.16
CA ASP A 636 15.22 18.61 -9.82
C ASP A 636 14.19 19.17 -8.86
N ALA A 637 13.39 20.14 -9.27
CA ALA A 637 12.33 20.72 -8.46
C ALA A 637 11.09 21.01 -9.29
N SER A 638 9.92 20.79 -8.73
CA SER A 638 8.64 21.09 -9.38
C SER A 638 7.72 21.82 -8.41
N PHE A 639 7.02 22.81 -8.91
CA PHE A 639 5.85 23.41 -8.28
C PHE A 639 4.60 23.03 -9.07
N PHE A 640 3.50 22.72 -8.42
CA PHE A 640 2.27 22.31 -9.09
C PHE A 640 1.00 22.81 -8.41
N ILE A 641 -0.01 23.06 -9.23
CA ILE A 641 -1.40 23.29 -8.85
C ILE A 641 -2.26 22.33 -9.66
N ASN A 642 -2.97 21.43 -8.97
CA ASN A 642 -3.89 20.47 -9.55
C ASN A 642 -5.30 20.75 -9.05
N SER A 643 -6.24 21.04 -9.95
CA SER A 643 -7.68 21.11 -9.66
C SER A 643 -8.37 19.91 -10.27
N MET A 644 -9.11 19.16 -9.44
CA MET A 644 -9.99 18.07 -9.88
C MET A 644 -11.41 18.59 -9.81
N GLU A 645 -12.11 18.58 -10.93
CA GLU A 645 -13.43 19.20 -11.07
C GLU A 645 -14.46 18.21 -11.60
N GLY A 646 -15.66 18.24 -11.03
CA GLY A 646 -16.80 17.47 -11.50
C GLY A 646 -16.93 16.07 -10.88
N TYR A 647 -16.47 15.84 -9.65
CA TYR A 647 -16.79 14.62 -8.92
C TYR A 647 -18.30 14.47 -8.77
N LEU A 648 -18.77 13.24 -8.83
CA LEU A 648 -20.18 12.92 -8.81
C LEU A 648 -20.81 13.03 -7.41
N ILE A 649 -22.07 13.44 -7.37
CA ILE A 649 -22.95 13.39 -6.22
C ILE A 649 -24.26 12.72 -6.63
N ASP A 650 -24.83 11.89 -5.75
CA ASP A 650 -26.02 11.06 -6.03
C ASP A 650 -27.34 11.66 -5.48
N GLN A 651 -27.26 12.47 -4.44
CA GLN A 651 -28.42 13.13 -3.81
C GLN A 651 -28.16 14.63 -3.63
N PRO A 652 -28.15 15.40 -4.72
CA PRO A 652 -27.89 16.82 -4.66
C PRO A 652 -28.86 17.60 -3.80
N THR A 653 -28.35 18.43 -2.87
CA THR A 653 -29.17 19.23 -1.97
C THR A 653 -29.98 20.32 -2.66
N PHE A 654 -29.60 20.69 -3.90
CA PHE A 654 -30.34 21.68 -4.71
C PHE A 654 -31.58 21.12 -5.40
N TYR A 655 -31.81 19.78 -5.34
CA TYR A 655 -33.08 19.21 -5.78
C TYR A 655 -34.18 19.40 -4.71
N PRO A 656 -35.45 19.63 -5.12
CA PRO A 656 -36.56 19.67 -4.17
C PRO A 656 -36.69 18.37 -3.37
N SER A 657 -36.90 18.48 -2.08
CA SER A 657 -36.96 17.33 -1.15
C SER A 657 -38.02 16.28 -1.51
N HIS A 658 -39.08 16.66 -2.22
CA HIS A 658 -40.15 15.71 -2.64
C HIS A 658 -39.70 14.75 -3.75
N LEU A 659 -38.52 14.95 -4.35
CA LEU A 659 -37.90 13.97 -5.27
C LEU A 659 -37.22 12.81 -4.52
N ASN A 660 -37.17 12.87 -3.19
CA ASN A 660 -36.72 11.78 -2.34
C ASN A 660 -37.84 11.51 -1.30
N THR A 661 -38.48 10.37 -1.37
CA THR A 661 -39.61 10.02 -0.53
C THR A 661 -39.20 9.07 0.60
N GLY A 662 -39.77 9.23 1.79
CA GLY A 662 -39.42 8.37 2.94
C GLY A 662 -40.22 7.07 3.00
N TYR A 663 -41.44 7.05 2.39
CA TYR A 663 -42.29 5.87 2.36
C TYR A 663 -43.35 5.93 1.25
N PRO A 664 -43.35 5.02 0.28
CA PRO A 664 -42.22 4.08 0.00
C PRO A 664 -40.94 4.85 -0.26
N ASP A 665 -39.83 4.28 0.21
CA ASP A 665 -38.52 4.90 0.02
C ASP A 665 -38.12 4.88 -1.44
N ALA A 666 -38.17 6.04 -2.10
CA ALA A 666 -37.85 6.19 -3.52
C ALA A 666 -37.12 7.50 -3.78
N SER A 667 -36.17 7.46 -4.69
CA SER A 667 -35.41 8.65 -5.13
C SER A 667 -35.56 8.85 -6.66
N PHE A 668 -35.89 10.06 -7.06
CA PHE A 668 -35.93 10.53 -8.45
C PHE A 668 -34.77 11.49 -8.74
N MET A 669 -33.87 11.69 -7.78
CA MET A 669 -32.71 12.56 -7.94
C MET A 669 -31.71 11.91 -8.90
N ALA A 670 -31.20 12.72 -9.82
CA ALA A 670 -30.22 12.26 -10.78
C ALA A 670 -28.80 12.58 -10.31
N VAL A 671 -27.85 11.71 -10.63
CA VAL A 671 -26.42 11.94 -10.40
C VAL A 671 -25.95 13.20 -11.11
N GLN A 672 -25.09 14.00 -10.48
CA GLN A 672 -24.57 15.24 -11.02
C GLN A 672 -23.05 15.33 -10.88
N ASN A 673 -22.37 15.96 -11.87
CA ASN A 673 -21.00 16.42 -11.73
C ASN A 673 -21.01 17.72 -10.94
N PHE A 674 -20.47 17.75 -9.71
CA PHE A 674 -20.59 18.96 -8.87
C PHE A 674 -19.35 19.25 -8.02
N ASN A 675 -18.84 18.27 -7.26
CA ASN A 675 -17.78 18.51 -6.28
C ASN A 675 -16.42 18.75 -6.92
N ASN A 676 -15.66 19.67 -6.34
CA ASN A 676 -14.31 20.00 -6.81
C ASN A 676 -13.32 20.03 -5.64
N ASN A 677 -12.09 19.64 -5.92
CA ASN A 677 -10.99 19.80 -4.98
C ASN A 677 -9.71 20.30 -5.69
N ARG A 678 -8.78 20.79 -4.90
CA ARG A 678 -7.50 21.31 -5.38
C ARG A 678 -6.36 20.80 -4.53
N ARG A 679 -5.21 20.58 -5.17
CA ARG A 679 -3.92 20.31 -4.55
C ARG A 679 -2.92 21.35 -5.02
N ILE A 680 -2.14 21.88 -4.09
CA ILE A 680 -1.02 22.78 -4.37
C ILE A 680 0.21 22.26 -3.64
N GLY A 681 1.35 22.25 -4.29
CA GLY A 681 2.55 21.73 -3.66
C GLY A 681 3.81 21.94 -4.47
N PHE A 682 4.88 21.40 -3.92
CA PHE A 682 6.17 21.34 -4.58
C PHE A 682 6.90 20.05 -4.24
N ASP A 683 7.79 19.65 -5.13
CA ASP A 683 8.74 18.57 -4.85
C ASP A 683 10.16 18.98 -5.24
N PHE A 684 11.12 18.28 -4.67
CA PHE A 684 12.53 18.45 -5.01
C PHE A 684 13.34 17.17 -4.82
N SER A 685 14.43 17.06 -5.58
CA SER A 685 15.48 16.07 -5.42
C SER A 685 16.82 16.76 -5.62
N ILE A 686 17.68 16.70 -4.62
CA ILE A 686 19.01 17.30 -4.62
C ILE A 686 20.02 16.20 -4.40
N ASN A 687 20.98 16.03 -5.32
CA ASN A 687 22.05 15.05 -5.17
C ASN A 687 23.40 15.77 -5.25
N ALA A 688 24.28 15.43 -4.31
CA ALA A 688 25.64 15.93 -4.25
C ALA A 688 26.63 14.75 -4.31
N ASN A 689 27.62 14.83 -5.19
CA ASN A 689 28.63 13.77 -5.38
C ASN A 689 30.02 14.39 -5.32
N LYS A 690 30.84 13.97 -4.35
CA LYS A 690 32.19 14.51 -4.18
C LYS A 690 33.16 13.45 -3.71
N ARG A 691 34.37 13.48 -4.25
CA ARG A 691 35.48 12.67 -3.79
C ARG A 691 36.32 13.43 -2.75
N PHE A 692 36.53 12.80 -1.61
CA PHE A 692 37.39 13.27 -0.52
C PHE A 692 38.52 12.26 -0.30
N GLY A 693 39.70 12.56 -0.82
CA GLY A 693 40.81 11.61 -0.80
C GLY A 693 40.50 10.29 -1.50
N GLU A 694 40.43 9.19 -0.75
CA GLU A 694 40.07 7.86 -1.24
C GLU A 694 38.58 7.53 -1.09
N VAL A 695 37.76 8.45 -0.54
CA VAL A 695 36.32 8.22 -0.31
C VAL A 695 35.48 8.94 -1.35
N ASP A 696 34.69 8.21 -2.10
CA ASP A 696 33.63 8.77 -2.95
C ASP A 696 32.33 8.88 -2.15
N LEU A 697 31.87 10.10 -1.92
CA LEU A 697 30.67 10.41 -1.14
C LEU A 697 29.55 10.87 -2.05
N SER A 698 28.36 10.26 -1.91
CA SER A 698 27.11 10.70 -2.54
C SER A 698 26.05 10.92 -1.48
N LEU A 699 25.45 12.10 -1.47
CA LEU A 699 24.34 12.47 -0.59
C LEU A 699 23.16 12.87 -1.47
N GLY A 700 22.01 12.22 -1.28
CA GLY A 700 20.75 12.59 -1.90
C GLY A 700 19.74 13.03 -0.85
N VAL A 701 19.02 14.11 -1.15
CA VAL A 701 17.89 14.60 -0.34
C VAL A 701 16.72 14.82 -1.28
N SER A 702 15.56 14.22 -0.97
CA SER A 702 14.32 14.38 -1.72
C SER A 702 13.19 14.80 -0.80
N GLY A 703 12.23 15.54 -1.33
CA GLY A 703 11.07 15.95 -0.55
C GLY A 703 9.86 16.22 -1.41
N THR A 704 8.69 16.06 -0.80
CA THR A 704 7.39 16.36 -1.40
C THR A 704 6.52 17.03 -0.36
N TYR A 705 6.02 18.19 -0.66
CA TYR A 705 5.00 18.88 0.14
C TYR A 705 3.77 19.12 -0.70
N TYR A 706 2.61 18.86 -0.14
CA TYR A 706 1.35 19.23 -0.74
C TYR A 706 0.29 19.59 0.31
N ASP A 707 -0.58 20.50 -0.09
CA ASP A 707 -1.78 20.88 0.64
C ASP A 707 -3.00 20.62 -0.22
N THR A 708 -4.09 20.19 0.40
CA THR A 708 -5.35 19.85 -0.27
C THR A 708 -6.47 20.76 0.21
N LYS A 709 -7.42 21.07 -0.67
CA LYS A 709 -8.57 21.90 -0.35
C LYS A 709 -9.80 21.49 -1.13
N ILE A 710 -10.91 21.26 -0.43
CA ILE A 710 -12.23 21.16 -1.06
C ILE A 710 -12.62 22.55 -1.55
N THR A 711 -12.75 22.75 -2.86
CA THR A 711 -13.04 24.07 -3.45
C THR A 711 -14.52 24.26 -3.72
N LYS A 712 -15.24 23.17 -3.97
CA LYS A 712 -16.70 23.15 -4.13
C LYS A 712 -17.23 21.84 -3.60
N ARG A 713 -18.29 21.89 -2.77
CA ARG A 713 -18.97 20.73 -2.22
C ARG A 713 -20.46 21.00 -2.08
N ASP A 714 -21.26 20.00 -2.34
CA ASP A 714 -22.69 20.02 -2.06
C ASP A 714 -22.91 19.68 -0.59
N GLU A 715 -23.22 20.68 0.23
CA GLU A 715 -23.45 20.54 1.67
C GLU A 715 -24.28 21.71 2.22
N ILE A 716 -25.15 21.40 3.17
CA ILE A 716 -25.97 22.38 3.89
C ILE A 716 -25.87 22.10 5.38
N TYR A 717 -25.39 23.08 6.12
CA TYR A 717 -25.29 23.00 7.58
C TYR A 717 -25.73 24.34 8.20
N ASP A 718 -26.37 24.27 9.38
CA ASP A 718 -26.77 25.44 10.13
C ASP A 718 -25.57 26.23 10.67
N ASN A 719 -24.47 25.51 10.98
CA ASN A 719 -23.29 26.08 11.62
C ASN A 719 -22.10 26.15 10.65
N ALA A 720 -21.47 27.32 10.57
CA ALA A 720 -20.37 27.59 9.64
C ALA A 720 -19.14 26.68 9.85
N TYR A 721 -18.85 26.24 11.08
CA TYR A 721 -17.70 25.38 11.39
C TYR A 721 -17.85 23.96 10.85
N ARG A 722 -19.05 23.49 10.54
CA ARG A 722 -19.33 22.15 9.98
C ARG A 722 -19.03 22.06 8.48
N TYR A 723 -18.92 23.20 7.76
CA TYR A 723 -18.64 23.17 6.33
C TYR A 723 -17.26 22.61 6.06
N ARG A 724 -17.21 21.60 5.21
CA ARG A 724 -15.96 20.95 4.76
C ARG A 724 -15.34 21.70 3.58
N GLN A 725 -16.14 22.48 2.83
CA GLN A 725 -15.60 23.37 1.81
C GLN A 725 -14.57 24.33 2.41
N GLY A 726 -13.42 24.46 1.75
CA GLY A 726 -12.30 25.24 2.25
C GLY A 726 -11.35 24.48 3.18
N LYS A 727 -11.66 23.25 3.57
CA LYS A 727 -10.84 22.36 4.41
C LYS A 727 -10.13 21.31 3.55
N PRO A 728 -9.12 20.61 4.10
CA PRO A 728 -8.46 19.49 3.42
C PRO A 728 -9.44 18.38 3.04
N ILE A 729 -9.18 17.69 1.92
CA ILE A 729 -10.01 16.57 1.46
C ILE A 729 -9.95 15.36 2.41
N ASP A 730 -8.84 15.18 3.10
CA ASP A 730 -8.55 14.15 4.10
C ASP A 730 -8.69 14.70 5.53
N GLY A 731 -9.59 15.65 5.75
CA GLY A 731 -9.85 16.23 7.07
C GLY A 731 -10.45 15.21 8.04
N ILE A 732 -9.88 15.10 9.23
CA ILE A 732 -10.48 14.39 10.37
C ILE A 732 -11.47 15.33 11.04
N TRP A 733 -12.69 14.82 11.25
CA TRP A 733 -13.78 15.52 11.91
C TRP A 733 -14.18 14.78 13.17
N GLY A 734 -14.46 15.49 14.24
CA GLY A 734 -14.83 14.91 15.52
C GLY A 734 -15.05 15.94 16.61
N LEU A 735 -15.26 15.45 17.81
CA LEU A 735 -15.59 16.28 18.97
C LEU A 735 -14.34 16.88 19.60
N GLN A 736 -14.46 18.07 20.16
CA GLN A 736 -13.42 18.70 21.01
C GLN A 736 -13.64 18.30 22.45
N SER A 737 -12.62 17.73 23.10
CA SER A 737 -12.68 17.36 24.51
C SER A 737 -12.29 18.51 25.43
N ASP A 738 -12.87 18.53 26.65
CA ASP A 738 -12.55 19.42 27.76
C ASP A 738 -12.17 18.62 29.02
N GLY A 739 -11.38 17.54 28.83
CA GLY A 739 -10.92 16.65 29.88
C GLY A 739 -11.94 15.55 30.25
N LEU A 740 -11.90 15.12 31.51
CA LEU A 740 -12.79 14.09 32.07
C LEU A 740 -13.68 14.71 33.15
N PHE A 741 -14.93 14.30 33.23
CA PHE A 741 -15.85 14.72 34.32
C PHE A 741 -15.29 14.28 35.68
N ARG A 742 -15.28 15.20 36.67
CA ARG A 742 -14.73 14.93 38.00
C ARG A 742 -15.76 14.32 38.94
N ASN A 743 -17.01 14.77 38.82
CA ASN A 743 -18.12 14.39 39.72
C ASN A 743 -19.48 14.64 39.06
N GLU A 744 -20.54 14.25 39.76
CA GLU A 744 -21.94 14.40 39.29
C GLU A 744 -22.38 15.88 39.23
N GLU A 745 -21.84 16.75 40.09
CA GLU A 745 -22.17 18.18 40.09
C GLU A 745 -21.66 18.85 38.79
N GLU A 746 -20.47 18.44 38.30
CA GLU A 746 -19.95 18.94 37.05
C GLU A 746 -20.78 18.45 35.88
N ILE A 747 -21.20 17.19 35.85
CA ILE A 747 -22.11 16.65 34.84
C ILE A 747 -23.42 17.42 34.80
N ALA A 748 -24.06 17.66 35.97
CA ALA A 748 -25.32 18.40 36.10
C ALA A 748 -25.21 19.88 35.66
N ALA A 749 -24.04 20.48 35.76
CA ALA A 749 -23.73 21.85 35.34
C ALA A 749 -23.28 21.97 33.86
N SER A 750 -23.05 20.87 33.15
CA SER A 750 -22.58 20.82 31.78
C SER A 750 -23.71 20.54 30.77
N PRO A 751 -23.54 20.85 29.47
CA PRO A 751 -24.47 20.44 28.42
C PRO A 751 -24.71 18.93 28.43
N GLU A 752 -25.93 18.51 28.06
CA GLU A 752 -26.31 17.10 28.01
C GLU A 752 -25.57 16.40 26.84
N GLN A 753 -24.76 15.36 27.10
CA GLN A 753 -24.12 14.59 26.06
C GLN A 753 -25.02 13.45 25.57
N LYS A 754 -25.52 13.57 24.33
CA LYS A 754 -26.37 12.57 23.64
C LYS A 754 -25.58 11.69 22.72
N LEU A 755 -24.58 10.97 23.26
CA LEU A 755 -23.63 10.19 22.50
C LEU A 755 -23.77 8.65 22.67
N GLY A 756 -24.98 8.22 23.14
CA GLY A 756 -25.39 6.81 23.14
C GLY A 756 -25.21 6.07 24.49
N SER A 757 -24.45 6.59 25.44
CA SER A 757 -24.32 6.04 26.79
C SER A 757 -24.59 7.09 27.86
N THR A 758 -25.03 6.64 29.05
CA THR A 758 -25.22 7.52 30.21
C THR A 758 -23.84 8.00 30.68
N VAL A 759 -23.69 9.32 30.78
CA VAL A 759 -22.45 9.97 31.25
C VAL A 759 -22.32 9.83 32.77
N ARG A 760 -21.12 9.55 33.22
CA ARG A 760 -20.77 9.42 34.66
C ARG A 760 -19.39 10.08 34.91
N PRO A 761 -19.05 10.33 36.18
CA PRO A 761 -17.73 10.82 36.53
C PRO A 761 -16.61 9.92 35.92
N GLY A 762 -15.60 10.54 35.34
CA GLY A 762 -14.52 9.88 34.59
C GLY A 762 -14.77 9.65 33.09
N ASP A 763 -15.97 9.97 32.60
CA ASP A 763 -16.22 9.99 31.16
C ASP A 763 -15.64 11.26 30.51
N ILE A 764 -15.38 11.21 29.23
CA ILE A 764 -14.85 12.35 28.46
C ILE A 764 -15.92 13.43 28.39
N LYS A 765 -15.55 14.65 28.77
CA LYS A 765 -16.34 15.86 28.65
C LYS A 765 -16.05 16.50 27.29
N TYR A 766 -17.10 16.88 26.56
CA TYR A 766 -16.96 17.53 25.26
C TYR A 766 -17.49 18.98 25.28
N VAL A 767 -17.05 19.76 24.30
CA VAL A 767 -17.39 21.17 24.15
C VAL A 767 -18.63 21.30 23.26
N ASP A 768 -19.66 22.02 23.74
CA ASP A 768 -20.80 22.44 22.97
C ASP A 768 -20.37 23.57 22.01
N GLN A 769 -20.28 23.27 20.71
CA GLN A 769 -19.79 24.19 19.70
C GLN A 769 -20.87 25.16 19.21
N ASN A 770 -22.12 24.78 19.27
CA ASN A 770 -23.27 25.57 18.77
C ASN A 770 -24.03 26.33 19.87
N GLY A 771 -23.82 25.99 21.14
CA GLY A 771 -24.43 26.66 22.30
C GLY A 771 -25.88 26.27 22.53
N ASP A 772 -26.31 25.09 22.04
CA ASP A 772 -27.67 24.61 22.22
C ASP A 772 -27.89 23.80 23.51
N ASN A 773 -26.87 23.66 24.37
CA ASN A 773 -26.80 22.86 25.59
C ASN A 773 -26.96 21.36 25.37
N VAL A 774 -26.73 20.87 24.18
CA VAL A 774 -26.72 19.45 23.84
C VAL A 774 -25.43 19.16 23.06
N ILE A 775 -24.73 18.09 23.39
CA ILE A 775 -23.57 17.62 22.64
C ILE A 775 -23.98 16.41 21.81
N ASP A 776 -23.96 16.59 20.51
CA ASP A 776 -24.26 15.57 19.50
C ASP A 776 -23.33 15.67 18.26
N ASP A 777 -23.69 15.06 17.15
CA ASP A 777 -22.92 15.10 15.91
C ASP A 777 -22.85 16.52 15.28
N LYS A 778 -23.65 17.49 15.78
CA LYS A 778 -23.57 18.89 15.32
C LYS A 778 -22.37 19.63 15.90
N ASP A 779 -21.77 19.11 16.97
CA ASP A 779 -20.58 19.70 17.62
C ASP A 779 -19.27 19.21 17.03
N GLU A 780 -19.29 18.37 15.99
CA GLU A 780 -18.10 17.94 15.31
C GLU A 780 -17.41 19.10 14.57
N ILE A 781 -16.11 19.27 14.83
CA ILE A 781 -15.25 20.28 14.20
C ILE A 781 -14.12 19.62 13.42
N TYR A 782 -13.42 20.40 12.60
CA TYR A 782 -12.19 19.97 11.95
C TYR A 782 -11.04 19.85 12.96
N LEU A 783 -10.50 18.64 13.11
CA LEU A 783 -9.43 18.33 14.07
C LEU A 783 -8.03 18.32 13.42
N GLY A 784 -7.90 17.98 12.15
CA GLY A 784 -6.59 17.90 11.48
C GLY A 784 -6.63 17.18 10.14
N LYS A 785 -5.47 17.11 9.46
CA LYS A 785 -5.31 16.36 8.20
C LYS A 785 -5.03 14.90 8.48
N GLY A 786 -5.74 13.98 7.86
CA GLY A 786 -5.53 12.53 8.03
C GLY A 786 -4.27 12.01 7.38
N GLY A 787 -3.82 12.63 6.28
CA GLY A 787 -2.68 12.13 5.52
C GLY A 787 -2.96 10.80 4.81
N TRP A 788 -4.21 10.55 4.41
CA TRP A 788 -4.64 9.27 3.82
C TRP A 788 -4.00 9.01 2.45
N TYR A 789 -3.67 10.06 1.70
CA TYR A 789 -3.00 9.97 0.40
C TYR A 789 -1.46 10.05 0.52
N GLY A 790 -0.94 9.88 1.73
CA GLY A 790 0.44 10.06 2.14
C GLY A 790 0.60 11.29 3.02
N SER A 791 1.73 11.35 3.74
CA SER A 791 2.03 12.48 4.63
C SER A 791 2.05 13.80 3.86
N PRO A 792 1.50 14.90 4.39
CA PRO A 792 1.55 16.23 3.75
C PRO A 792 2.97 16.70 3.39
N PHE A 793 3.96 16.35 4.22
CA PHE A 793 5.38 16.51 3.89
C PHE A 793 6.10 15.18 4.00
N THR A 794 6.75 14.76 2.92
CA THR A 794 7.60 13.57 2.87
C THR A 794 9.04 14.00 2.64
N LEU A 795 9.98 13.41 3.38
CA LEU A 795 11.42 13.65 3.27
C LEU A 795 12.15 12.33 3.07
N GLY A 796 13.09 12.31 2.13
CA GLY A 796 14.03 11.21 1.93
C GLY A 796 15.47 11.69 2.02
N ILE A 797 16.33 10.90 2.65
CA ILE A 797 17.76 11.17 2.72
C ILE A 797 18.50 9.86 2.42
N ASN A 798 19.36 9.85 1.42
CA ASN A 798 20.20 8.71 1.12
C ASN A 798 21.67 9.10 1.09
N LEU A 799 22.52 8.24 1.67
CA LEU A 799 23.95 8.42 1.77
C LEU A 799 24.66 7.21 1.22
N THR A 800 25.63 7.42 0.33
CA THR A 800 26.56 6.39 -0.12
C THR A 800 27.97 6.86 0.12
N ALA A 801 28.81 6.04 0.77
CA ALA A 801 30.22 6.26 0.91
C ALA A 801 30.98 5.03 0.38
N LYS A 802 31.82 5.22 -0.64
CA LYS A 802 32.68 4.16 -1.19
C LYS A 802 34.12 4.46 -0.83
N TRP A 803 34.75 3.50 -0.13
CA TRP A 803 36.15 3.53 0.24
C TRP A 803 36.82 2.25 -0.20
N LYS A 804 37.69 2.35 -1.23
CA LYS A 804 38.33 1.16 -1.87
C LYS A 804 37.23 0.16 -2.30
N ASP A 805 37.29 -1.04 -1.74
CA ASP A 805 36.39 -2.15 -2.04
C ASP A 805 35.14 -2.18 -1.14
N PHE A 806 35.01 -1.23 -0.20
CA PHE A 806 33.85 -1.13 0.67
C PHE A 806 32.88 -0.06 0.19
N THR A 807 31.58 -0.41 0.19
CA THR A 807 30.48 0.54 -0.05
C THR A 807 29.56 0.53 1.15
N PHE A 808 29.42 1.66 1.82
CA PHE A 808 28.41 1.91 2.84
C PHE A 808 27.23 2.65 2.22
N PHE A 809 26.02 2.21 2.53
CA PHE A 809 24.77 2.83 2.10
C PHE A 809 23.82 2.98 3.28
N ALA A 810 23.17 4.13 3.41
CA ALA A 810 22.10 4.38 4.37
C ALA A 810 20.96 5.15 3.72
N LEU A 811 19.73 4.84 4.12
CA LEU A 811 18.51 5.46 3.64
C LEU A 811 17.59 5.77 4.81
N GLY A 812 17.17 7.02 4.93
CA GLY A 812 16.14 7.48 5.82
C GLY A 812 14.93 8.02 5.06
N THR A 813 13.73 7.75 5.55
CA THR A 813 12.48 8.31 5.01
C THR A 813 11.61 8.85 6.13
N GLY A 814 11.01 10.02 5.93
CA GLY A 814 10.15 10.65 6.94
C GLY A 814 8.83 11.11 6.36
N GLY A 815 7.80 11.12 7.20
CA GLY A 815 6.48 11.65 6.90
C GLY A 815 6.01 12.56 8.04
N PHE A 816 5.48 13.73 7.70
CA PHE A 816 5.16 14.79 8.67
C PHE A 816 3.87 15.52 8.30
N GLY A 817 3.22 16.10 9.32
CA GLY A 817 2.06 16.97 9.18
C GLY A 817 0.72 16.26 9.10
N GLY A 818 0.66 14.95 9.29
CA GLY A 818 -0.57 14.16 9.39
C GLY A 818 -1.00 13.91 10.83
N TYR A 819 -2.25 13.53 10.98
CA TYR A 819 -2.86 13.09 12.24
C TYR A 819 -3.54 11.74 12.07
N GLY A 820 -3.67 11.00 13.15
CA GLY A 820 -4.41 9.74 13.24
C GLY A 820 -5.25 9.69 14.51
N ILE A 821 -6.17 8.74 14.57
CA ILE A 821 -7.01 8.49 15.76
C ILE A 821 -6.59 7.15 16.37
N LYS A 822 -6.37 7.14 17.68
CA LYS A 822 -6.13 5.90 18.46
C LYS A 822 -7.47 5.20 18.71
N ASN A 823 -8.00 4.49 17.70
CA ASN A 823 -9.33 3.88 17.72
C ASN A 823 -9.34 2.34 17.56
N SER A 824 -8.18 1.69 17.70
CA SER A 824 -8.14 0.21 17.72
C SER A 824 -8.69 -0.32 19.06
N SER A 825 -9.03 -1.62 19.10
CA SER A 825 -9.46 -2.33 20.30
C SER A 825 -8.43 -2.31 21.46
N TYR A 826 -7.19 -1.92 21.19
CA TYR A 826 -6.18 -1.66 22.22
C TYR A 826 -6.44 -0.37 22.98
N TYR A 827 -6.99 0.66 22.32
CA TYR A 827 -7.27 1.97 22.91
C TYR A 827 -8.74 2.14 23.30
N TRP A 828 -9.64 1.66 22.48
CA TRP A 828 -11.09 1.69 22.76
C TRP A 828 -11.49 0.34 23.37
N VAL A 829 -11.37 0.25 24.69
CA VAL A 829 -11.67 -0.96 25.46
C VAL A 829 -13.10 -0.83 25.97
N ASP A 830 -14.04 -1.46 25.27
CA ASP A 830 -15.49 -1.34 25.54
C ASP A 830 -16.03 -2.59 26.23
N GLY A 831 -16.83 -2.41 27.25
CA GLY A 831 -17.53 -3.47 27.95
C GLY A 831 -16.61 -4.58 28.49
N ASP A 832 -16.78 -5.80 28.00
CA ASP A 832 -16.04 -6.98 28.41
C ASP A 832 -14.90 -7.36 27.44
N ASP A 833 -14.48 -6.42 26.59
CA ASP A 833 -13.33 -6.58 25.70
C ASP A 833 -12.04 -6.95 26.47
N LYS A 834 -11.04 -7.40 25.74
CA LYS A 834 -9.71 -7.65 26.30
C LYS A 834 -9.06 -6.36 26.75
N TYR A 835 -8.72 -6.23 28.01
CA TYR A 835 -8.11 -5.02 28.57
C TYR A 835 -6.62 -4.92 28.23
N SER A 836 -6.25 -3.85 27.56
CA SER A 836 -4.86 -3.49 27.25
C SER A 836 -4.22 -2.76 28.44
N ALA A 837 -2.88 -2.68 28.45
CA ALA A 837 -2.13 -2.02 29.53
C ALA A 837 -2.43 -0.52 29.66
N ILE A 838 -3.04 0.12 28.64
CA ILE A 838 -3.38 1.54 28.68
C ILE A 838 -4.42 1.86 29.76
N VAL A 839 -5.31 0.91 30.10
CA VAL A 839 -6.37 1.09 31.11
C VAL A 839 -5.82 1.25 32.53
N ARG A 840 -4.53 1.00 32.76
CA ARG A 840 -3.89 1.32 34.03
C ARG A 840 -3.89 2.82 34.34
N GLY A 841 -3.95 3.67 33.31
CA GLY A 841 -4.11 5.12 33.43
C GLY A 841 -5.57 5.61 33.59
N ARG A 842 -6.52 4.72 33.86
CA ARG A 842 -7.95 5.03 33.97
C ARG A 842 -8.26 5.99 35.08
N TRP A 843 -9.37 6.68 34.91
CA TRP A 843 -9.94 7.55 35.91
C TRP A 843 -10.53 6.72 37.09
N THR A 844 -10.25 7.15 38.30
CA THR A 844 -10.87 6.80 39.56
C THR A 844 -10.98 8.09 40.41
N GLU A 845 -11.76 8.11 41.48
CA GLU A 845 -11.79 9.26 42.39
C GLU A 845 -10.38 9.64 42.87
N ALA A 846 -9.53 8.66 43.14
CA ALA A 846 -8.15 8.89 43.60
C ALA A 846 -7.22 9.40 42.50
N THR A 847 -7.53 9.18 41.24
CA THR A 847 -6.72 9.58 40.08
C THR A 847 -7.35 10.68 39.25
N ALA A 848 -8.41 11.32 39.73
CA ALA A 848 -9.21 12.27 38.96
C ALA A 848 -8.38 13.39 38.29
N GLU A 849 -7.32 13.87 38.96
CA GLU A 849 -6.45 14.94 38.44
C GLU A 849 -5.29 14.41 37.52
N THR A 850 -5.03 13.12 37.52
CA THR A 850 -3.84 12.53 36.82
C THR A 850 -4.21 11.46 35.81
N ALA A 851 -5.48 11.10 35.72
CA ALA A 851 -5.96 10.07 34.79
C ALA A 851 -5.68 10.46 33.32
N THR A 852 -5.20 9.49 32.56
CA THR A 852 -4.90 9.63 31.13
C THR A 852 -5.80 8.75 30.25
N TYR A 853 -6.76 8.07 30.89
CA TYR A 853 -7.73 7.18 30.26
C TYR A 853 -9.08 7.34 30.96
N PRO A 854 -10.21 7.29 30.27
CA PRO A 854 -11.54 7.40 30.87
C PRO A 854 -11.81 6.33 31.92
N ARG A 855 -12.87 6.47 32.71
CA ARG A 855 -13.35 5.40 33.61
C ARG A 855 -13.62 4.12 32.82
N LEU A 856 -13.46 2.97 33.44
CA LEU A 856 -13.88 1.69 32.87
C LEU A 856 -15.40 1.51 33.04
N SER A 857 -16.02 0.90 32.03
CA SER A 857 -17.41 0.51 32.01
C SER A 857 -17.55 -0.95 31.58
N ALA A 858 -18.39 -1.73 32.24
CA ALA A 858 -18.74 -3.08 31.81
C ALA A 858 -19.89 -3.10 30.78
N LYS A 859 -20.45 -1.93 30.48
CA LYS A 859 -21.45 -1.66 29.46
C LYS A 859 -20.80 -0.90 28.31
N SER A 860 -21.57 -0.54 27.28
CA SER A 860 -21.06 0.33 26.23
C SER A 860 -20.68 1.71 26.76
N ALA A 861 -19.45 2.13 26.46
CA ALA A 861 -18.92 3.46 26.76
C ALA A 861 -18.88 4.36 25.52
N SER A 862 -19.91 4.34 24.68
CA SER A 862 -19.99 5.05 23.40
C SER A 862 -19.75 6.56 23.51
N ASN A 863 -19.94 7.18 24.68
CA ASN A 863 -19.54 8.56 24.95
C ASN A 863 -18.00 8.76 24.86
N ASN A 864 -17.22 7.78 25.35
CA ASN A 864 -15.76 7.88 25.41
C ASN A 864 -15.08 7.47 24.08
N PHE A 865 -15.74 6.61 23.29
CA PHE A 865 -15.16 6.01 22.08
C PHE A 865 -15.73 6.68 20.82
N ARG A 866 -15.46 7.98 20.72
CA ARG A 866 -15.80 8.85 19.59
C ARG A 866 -14.54 9.46 19.01
N THR A 867 -14.55 9.71 17.69
CA THR A 867 -13.52 10.51 17.06
C THR A 867 -13.47 11.88 17.73
N SER A 868 -12.36 12.18 18.38
CA SER A 868 -12.16 13.42 19.13
C SER A 868 -10.68 13.76 19.22
N ASP A 869 -10.36 14.97 19.62
CA ASP A 869 -9.00 15.40 19.88
C ASP A 869 -8.37 14.66 21.08
N TYR A 870 -9.17 14.05 21.95
CA TYR A 870 -8.67 13.18 23.03
C TYR A 870 -7.89 11.96 22.53
N TRP A 871 -8.34 11.39 21.41
CA TRP A 871 -7.70 10.24 20.76
C TRP A 871 -6.81 10.60 19.59
N LEU A 872 -6.71 11.90 19.26
CA LEU A 872 -5.92 12.41 18.16
C LEU A 872 -4.40 12.33 18.48
N TYR A 873 -3.59 11.90 17.52
CA TYR A 873 -2.15 11.91 17.61
C TYR A 873 -1.49 12.38 16.31
N LYS A 874 -0.27 12.91 16.40
CA LYS A 874 0.53 13.27 15.22
C LYS A 874 1.22 12.05 14.65
N THR A 875 1.13 11.87 13.33
CA THR A 875 1.79 10.78 12.61
C THR A 875 3.22 11.10 12.19
N ASP A 876 3.79 12.17 12.72
CA ASP A 876 5.16 12.60 12.42
C ASP A 876 6.18 11.52 12.77
N ARG A 877 6.97 11.10 11.78
CA ARG A 877 8.02 10.10 11.95
C ARG A 877 9.16 10.26 10.96
N PHE A 878 10.33 9.76 11.35
CA PHE A 878 11.47 9.54 10.46
C PHE A 878 12.01 8.13 10.70
N ASP A 879 12.11 7.33 9.65
CA ASP A 879 12.51 5.94 9.71
C ASP A 879 13.92 5.77 9.12
N LEU A 880 14.82 5.07 9.83
CA LEU A 880 16.01 4.50 9.22
C LEU A 880 15.60 3.25 8.44
N ALA A 881 15.24 3.50 7.19
CA ALA A 881 14.57 2.52 6.34
C ALA A 881 15.52 1.40 5.88
N LYS A 882 16.80 1.74 5.61
CA LYS A 882 17.79 0.78 5.11
C LYS A 882 19.21 1.19 5.50
N VAL A 883 20.02 0.19 5.84
CA VAL A 883 21.48 0.29 5.90
C VAL A 883 22.08 -0.94 5.20
N GLN A 884 23.11 -0.75 4.39
CA GLN A 884 23.84 -1.86 3.75
C GLN A 884 25.34 -1.56 3.72
N ILE A 885 26.14 -2.57 4.02
CA ILE A 885 27.59 -2.54 3.83
C ILE A 885 27.91 -3.66 2.82
N THR A 886 28.54 -3.28 1.72
CA THR A 886 28.96 -4.20 0.65
C THR A 886 30.49 -4.21 0.57
N TYR A 887 31.06 -5.39 0.46
CA TYR A 887 32.48 -5.61 0.18
C TYR A 887 32.61 -6.30 -1.18
N ASP A 888 33.29 -5.64 -2.11
CA ASP A 888 33.63 -6.20 -3.42
C ASP A 888 35.02 -6.84 -3.33
N LEU A 889 35.16 -8.12 -3.68
CA LEU A 889 36.45 -8.78 -3.64
C LEU A 889 37.40 -8.16 -4.69
N PRO A 890 38.65 -7.81 -4.31
CA PRO A 890 39.62 -7.23 -5.23
C PRO A 890 39.89 -8.12 -6.45
N GLN A 891 40.04 -7.52 -7.62
CA GLN A 891 40.34 -8.23 -8.88
C GLN A 891 41.65 -9.05 -8.80
N SER A 892 42.59 -8.63 -7.95
CA SER A 892 43.83 -9.39 -7.69
C SER A 892 43.59 -10.80 -7.14
N ILE A 893 42.50 -11.01 -6.42
CA ILE A 893 42.09 -12.32 -5.89
C ILE A 893 41.36 -13.14 -6.97
N LEU A 894 40.56 -12.47 -7.81
CA LEU A 894 39.71 -13.09 -8.81
C LEU A 894 40.39 -13.39 -10.13
N HIS A 895 41.55 -12.81 -10.40
CA HIS A 895 42.27 -12.79 -11.67
C HIS A 895 42.50 -14.20 -12.29
N ASN A 896 42.63 -15.24 -11.46
CA ASN A 896 42.80 -16.62 -11.93
C ASN A 896 41.53 -17.46 -11.90
N THR A 897 40.38 -16.84 -11.71
CA THR A 897 39.06 -17.51 -11.63
C THR A 897 38.18 -17.13 -12.82
N PHE A 898 37.12 -17.89 -13.05
CA PHE A 898 36.07 -17.52 -14.02
C PHE A 898 35.06 -16.49 -13.47
N ILE A 899 35.26 -16.01 -12.25
CA ILE A 899 34.41 -15.02 -11.59
C ILE A 899 34.92 -13.62 -11.91
N ARG A 900 34.13 -12.82 -12.57
CA ARG A 900 34.45 -11.43 -12.91
C ARG A 900 34.28 -10.46 -11.73
N ASN A 901 33.28 -10.71 -10.90
CA ASN A 901 33.05 -9.93 -9.70
C ASN A 901 32.41 -10.81 -8.64
N LEU A 902 32.84 -10.66 -7.39
CA LEU A 902 32.27 -11.32 -6.22
C LEU A 902 32.09 -10.28 -5.13
N SER A 903 30.84 -10.08 -4.69
CA SER A 903 30.48 -9.15 -3.63
C SER A 903 29.77 -9.87 -2.50
N ALA A 904 30.10 -9.53 -1.26
CA ALA A 904 29.34 -9.94 -0.08
C ALA A 904 28.78 -8.70 0.62
N TYR A 905 27.59 -8.79 1.20
CA TYR A 905 26.99 -7.67 1.91
C TYR A 905 26.16 -8.11 3.11
N VAL A 906 26.10 -7.21 4.07
CA VAL A 906 25.18 -7.28 5.20
C VAL A 906 24.23 -6.09 5.12
N SER A 907 22.96 -6.29 5.41
CA SER A 907 21.99 -5.21 5.37
C SER A 907 20.93 -5.32 6.46
N GLY A 908 20.39 -4.18 6.85
CA GLY A 908 19.21 -4.09 7.70
C GLY A 908 18.14 -3.21 7.07
N ALA A 909 16.87 -3.59 7.21
CA ALA A 909 15.73 -2.80 6.74
C ALA A 909 14.75 -2.55 7.88
N ASN A 910 14.05 -1.40 7.82
CA ASN A 910 13.09 -0.93 8.83
C ASN A 910 13.67 -0.90 10.25
N LEU A 911 14.91 -0.41 10.39
CA LEU A 911 15.73 -0.58 11.60
C LEU A 911 15.24 0.23 12.77
N LEU A 912 14.98 1.52 12.57
CA LEU A 912 14.62 2.46 13.65
C LEU A 912 13.51 3.39 13.18
N THR A 913 12.60 3.72 14.08
CA THR A 913 11.57 4.74 13.90
C THR A 913 11.78 5.84 14.96
N PHE A 914 11.95 7.08 14.52
CA PHE A 914 12.01 8.28 15.36
C PHE A 914 10.67 8.98 15.31
N SER A 915 9.90 8.91 16.39
CA SER A 915 8.59 9.54 16.55
C SER A 915 8.26 9.67 18.04
N LYS A 916 7.45 10.66 18.40
CA LYS A 916 6.86 10.76 19.76
C LYS A 916 5.92 9.59 20.04
N GLU A 917 5.21 9.14 19.01
CA GLU A 917 4.23 8.03 19.04
C GLU A 917 4.83 6.69 18.58
N ARG A 918 6.15 6.51 18.72
CA ARG A 918 6.87 5.33 18.24
C ARG A 918 6.24 4.03 18.72
N LYS A 919 5.88 3.93 20.01
CA LYS A 919 5.30 2.70 20.59
C LYS A 919 4.00 2.33 19.89
N HIS A 920 3.15 3.31 19.62
CA HIS A 920 1.90 3.13 18.88
C HIS A 920 2.18 2.75 17.41
N MET A 921 3.10 3.45 16.74
CA MET A 921 3.38 3.26 15.30
C MET A 921 4.08 1.94 14.97
N GLU A 922 4.90 1.40 15.88
CA GLU A 922 5.59 0.12 15.69
C GLU A 922 4.71 -1.09 16.05
N MET A 923 3.60 -0.87 16.75
CA MET A 923 2.68 -1.91 17.20
C MET A 923 1.55 -2.12 16.18
N ASN A 924 1.30 -3.37 15.82
CA ASN A 924 0.09 -3.78 15.11
C ASN A 924 -0.86 -4.48 16.09
N VAL A 925 -2.13 -4.08 16.07
CA VAL A 925 -3.20 -4.69 16.87
C VAL A 925 -4.11 -5.49 15.93
N GLY A 926 -4.34 -6.76 16.25
CA GLY A 926 -5.19 -7.65 15.44
C GLY A 926 -4.54 -8.10 14.10
N SER A 927 -3.24 -7.86 13.90
CA SER A 927 -2.50 -8.29 12.72
C SER A 927 -1.05 -8.65 13.08
N ALA A 928 -0.35 -9.30 12.14
CA ALA A 928 1.07 -9.66 12.33
C ALA A 928 1.91 -8.41 12.67
N PRO A 929 2.88 -8.51 13.60
CA PRO A 929 3.69 -7.38 14.01
C PRO A 929 4.57 -6.88 12.87
N GLN A 930 4.87 -5.58 12.90
CA GLN A 930 5.91 -5.03 12.03
C GLN A 930 7.26 -5.66 12.35
N THR A 931 8.10 -5.81 11.32
CA THR A 931 9.41 -6.47 11.50
C THR A 931 10.57 -5.57 11.06
N ARG A 932 11.73 -5.77 11.70
CA ARG A 932 13.06 -5.39 11.21
C ARG A 932 13.61 -6.57 10.44
N PHE A 933 14.21 -6.32 9.30
CA PHE A 933 14.85 -7.38 8.52
C PHE A 933 16.37 -7.25 8.55
N TYR A 934 17.05 -8.29 9.01
CA TYR A 934 18.51 -8.40 9.01
C TYR A 934 18.93 -9.48 8.01
N ASN A 935 19.84 -9.14 7.11
CA ASN A 935 20.16 -9.96 5.94
C ASN A 935 21.66 -10.03 5.68
N ILE A 936 22.11 -11.18 5.21
CA ILE A 936 23.42 -11.38 4.60
C ILE A 936 23.20 -11.86 3.16
N GLY A 937 23.99 -11.36 2.23
CA GLY A 937 23.88 -11.74 0.83
C GLY A 937 25.23 -11.80 0.13
N VAL A 938 25.23 -12.56 -0.95
CA VAL A 938 26.39 -12.72 -1.85
C VAL A 938 25.92 -12.53 -3.28
N LYS A 939 26.74 -11.86 -4.11
CA LYS A 939 26.52 -11.70 -5.55
C LYS A 939 27.79 -12.10 -6.28
N ALA A 940 27.67 -13.00 -7.26
CA ALA A 940 28.76 -13.40 -8.15
C ALA A 940 28.39 -13.10 -9.61
N VAL A 941 29.34 -12.60 -10.39
CA VAL A 941 29.20 -12.33 -11.83
C VAL A 941 30.28 -13.10 -12.57
N PHE A 942 29.89 -13.82 -13.62
CA PHE A 942 30.73 -14.70 -14.43
C PHE A 942 30.88 -14.18 -15.85
#